data_4ac7935c28755c6e23521820c30078ce
#
_entry.id   4ac7935c28755c6e23521820c30078ce
#
_cell.length_a   1.000
_cell.length_b   1.000
_cell.length_c   1.000
_cell.angle_alpha   90.00
_cell.angle_beta   90.00
_cell.angle_gamma   90.00
#
_symmetry.space_group_name_H-M   'P 1'
#
loop_
_entity.id
_entity.type
_entity.pdbx_description
1 polymer ?
#
loop_
_entity_poly.entity_id
_entity_poly.type
_entity_poly.pdbx_seq_one_letter_code
_entity_poly.pdbx_strand_id
1 'polypeptide(L)'
;TVIREKGYADYFLVVDEIVRQAPRTCGRGSAAASIVSYCLGITHVDPIRHNLLFERFLNPGRHDPPDIDIDFPWDERPKILEWVFSHYGTHHAAMVANQNTLATRAAMRELAKVYGIPAGEISKALGLIQRRADFVDVEPGQTITTWATQVCLSLHLRTPWPEILCWSVKLQGHFRNLGLHPGGVVLVPDEIRRYVPVEISASGWPVIQWEKDQTEDAGLVKIDLLGNRSLAVIRDAIAAIKQNTSRTIDYATWDPISDYATNELIRRGDTMGCFYVESPATRLLLRKLWAGMPAARLVQADVFEYLVIVSSIIRPAANVFADEFVRRAHGMRYRSLHPILDEVLAETHGIMVYQEDVMKVAVALGGFSIEDGDQLRKVLSKKHKARQLRDYRQQFYAGSSSHGIKPQVIDHIWSMIMSFAGYSFCKPHSASYAQVSFKSAYLRAYYPAEFIAAVVSNQGGYYSAFAYLSEGRRMGLTILPPDINLSEWGYTGSRQAVRVGLMQIKSLQEDLASRIIVERQTNGPYRSLHDMLDRVKPEIAQATLLIKAGCFDSITGELTRPALLWRLFASQAAKTPGYLPIPAEYSLQQKLHHELELFGFPLSCHPLELFKDILARIPHIPAKDLAQHVGEQVTVIGWLVTEKIISTKKGEPMEFITLEDQTSLYDATLFPQTYRRYCHLLATNQAYVVTGRVEEQFSTVTLTVRELKLLASREVGDQFQTIEEVVG
;
A
#
# COMPACT_ATOMS: atom_id res chain seq x y z
N THR A 1 -26.11 23.23 13.77
CA THR A 1 -27.23 23.87 13.00
C THR A 1 -27.41 23.14 11.67
N VAL A 2 -26.46 23.16 10.73
CA VAL A 2 -26.58 22.58 9.37
C VAL A 2 -26.98 21.09 9.37
N ILE A 3 -26.35 20.25 10.21
CA ILE A 3 -26.67 18.82 10.33
C ILE A 3 -28.16 18.61 10.68
N ARG A 4 -28.67 19.39 11.65
CA ARG A 4 -30.08 19.30 12.08
C ARG A 4 -31.05 19.80 11.02
N GLU A 5 -30.74 20.94 10.39
CA GLU A 5 -31.58 21.53 9.32
C GLU A 5 -31.67 20.61 8.09
N LYS A 6 -30.61 19.85 7.81
CA LYS A 6 -30.57 18.86 6.73
C LYS A 6 -31.17 17.49 7.12
N GLY A 7 -31.57 17.28 8.38
CA GLY A 7 -32.15 16.01 8.84
C GLY A 7 -31.17 14.86 9.02
N TYR A 8 -29.86 15.14 9.17
CA TYR A 8 -28.84 14.10 9.29
C TYR A 8 -28.47 13.75 10.73
N ALA A 9 -29.17 14.22 11.75
CA ALA A 9 -28.84 13.95 13.15
C ALA A 9 -28.82 12.46 13.45
N ASP A 10 -29.87 11.74 13.02
CA ASP A 10 -30.00 10.28 13.25
C ASP A 10 -28.88 9.51 12.55
N TYR A 11 -28.45 9.94 11.38
CA TYR A 11 -27.34 9.36 10.66
C TYR A 11 -26.04 9.38 11.49
N PHE A 12 -25.72 10.52 12.14
CA PHE A 12 -24.54 10.62 13.01
C PHE A 12 -24.68 9.74 14.25
N LEU A 13 -25.88 9.58 14.81
CA LEU A 13 -26.10 8.71 15.96
C LEU A 13 -25.94 7.22 15.59
N VAL A 14 -26.44 6.81 14.43
CA VAL A 14 -26.22 5.45 13.89
C VAL A 14 -24.74 5.16 13.72
N VAL A 15 -23.99 6.12 13.16
CA VAL A 15 -22.54 5.96 12.98
C VAL A 15 -21.82 5.89 14.33
N ASP A 16 -22.21 6.69 15.31
CA ASP A 16 -21.69 6.64 16.69
C ASP A 16 -21.92 5.27 17.33
N GLU A 17 -23.12 4.70 17.19
CA GLU A 17 -23.43 3.34 17.70
C GLU A 17 -22.51 2.28 17.06
N ILE A 18 -22.26 2.36 15.75
CA ILE A 18 -21.35 1.45 15.04
C ILE A 18 -19.91 1.62 15.54
N VAL A 19 -19.42 2.84 15.68
CA VAL A 19 -18.04 3.13 16.11
C VAL A 19 -17.78 2.62 17.54
N ARG A 20 -18.76 2.71 18.42
CA ARG A 20 -18.66 2.20 19.81
C ARG A 20 -18.44 0.71 19.89
N GLN A 21 -18.71 -0.07 18.83
CA GLN A 21 -18.44 -1.52 18.80
C GLN A 21 -16.95 -1.84 18.64
N ALA A 22 -16.13 -0.89 18.19
CA ALA A 22 -14.69 -1.07 18.03
C ALA A 22 -13.93 0.23 18.40
N PRO A 23 -13.22 0.25 19.53
CA PRO A 23 -12.56 1.47 20.02
C PRO A 23 -11.34 1.92 19.20
N ARG A 24 -10.91 1.10 18.22
CA ARG A 24 -9.76 1.39 17.36
C ARG A 24 -10.22 1.64 15.94
N THR A 25 -10.69 2.84 15.70
CA THR A 25 -11.20 3.28 14.40
C THR A 25 -10.42 4.47 13.86
N CYS A 26 -10.60 4.73 12.58
CA CYS A 26 -10.15 5.97 11.95
C CYS A 26 -11.25 6.48 11.01
N GLY A 27 -12.02 7.46 11.49
CA GLY A 27 -12.91 8.21 10.60
C GLY A 27 -12.11 9.10 9.69
N ARG A 28 -12.31 8.93 8.39
CA ARG A 28 -11.54 9.59 7.34
C ARG A 28 -12.42 10.32 6.32
N GLY A 29 -11.80 10.83 5.27
CA GLY A 29 -12.53 11.58 4.25
C GLY A 29 -12.98 12.95 4.74
N SER A 30 -14.06 13.44 4.17
CA SER A 30 -14.60 14.78 4.50
C SER A 30 -15.22 14.86 5.88
N ALA A 31 -15.72 13.75 6.41
CA ALA A 31 -16.32 13.68 7.75
C ALA A 31 -15.38 14.11 8.87
N ALA A 32 -14.06 13.97 8.67
CA ALA A 32 -13.05 14.42 9.62
C ALA A 32 -12.99 15.96 9.79
N ALA A 33 -13.64 16.73 8.92
CA ALA A 33 -13.78 18.18 9.10
C ALA A 33 -14.95 18.57 10.02
N SER A 34 -15.72 17.61 10.53
CA SER A 34 -16.87 17.86 11.38
C SER A 34 -16.50 17.81 12.87
N ILE A 35 -16.73 18.91 13.59
CA ILE A 35 -16.60 18.93 15.05
C ILE A 35 -17.57 17.94 15.72
N VAL A 36 -18.73 17.66 15.11
CA VAL A 36 -19.66 16.66 15.63
C VAL A 36 -19.08 15.25 15.50
N SER A 37 -18.47 14.93 14.35
CA SER A 37 -17.76 13.65 14.17
C SER A 37 -16.62 13.48 15.19
N TYR A 38 -15.90 14.57 15.50
CA TYR A 38 -14.84 14.56 16.51
C TYR A 38 -15.39 14.33 17.92
N CYS A 39 -16.44 15.05 18.32
CA CYS A 39 -17.06 14.91 19.64
C CYS A 39 -17.70 13.54 19.87
N LEU A 40 -18.20 12.88 18.81
CA LEU A 40 -18.75 11.52 18.84
C LEU A 40 -17.67 10.43 18.77
N GLY A 41 -16.37 10.79 18.60
CA GLY A 41 -15.30 9.80 18.44
C GLY A 41 -15.30 9.09 17.10
N ILE A 42 -16.08 9.56 16.12
CA ILE A 42 -16.08 9.04 14.75
C ILE A 42 -14.73 9.32 14.08
N THR A 43 -14.16 10.50 14.33
CA THR A 43 -12.79 10.87 13.93
C THR A 43 -11.98 11.27 15.16
N HIS A 44 -10.66 11.08 15.12
CA HIS A 44 -9.75 11.47 16.19
C HIS A 44 -8.97 12.76 15.89
N VAL A 45 -9.21 13.37 14.71
CA VAL A 45 -8.57 14.63 14.31
C VAL A 45 -9.44 15.81 14.73
N ASP A 46 -8.85 16.73 15.49
CA ASP A 46 -9.50 17.99 15.87
C ASP A 46 -9.59 18.93 14.66
N PRO A 47 -10.81 19.19 14.12
CA PRO A 47 -10.96 20.01 12.93
C PRO A 47 -10.65 21.50 13.16
N ILE A 48 -10.73 21.98 14.39
CA ILE A 48 -10.42 23.36 14.74
C ILE A 48 -8.92 23.55 14.80
N ARG A 49 -8.21 22.68 15.53
CA ARG A 49 -6.75 22.71 15.65
C ARG A 49 -6.05 22.67 14.28
N HIS A 50 -6.55 21.85 13.36
CA HIS A 50 -5.93 21.61 12.04
C HIS A 50 -6.59 22.43 10.91
N ASN A 51 -7.44 23.41 11.24
CA ASN A 51 -8.12 24.29 10.27
C ASN A 51 -8.77 23.51 9.10
N LEU A 52 -9.61 22.53 9.44
CA LEU A 52 -10.32 21.69 8.46
C LEU A 52 -11.65 22.36 8.07
N LEU A 53 -11.90 22.46 6.77
CA LEU A 53 -13.04 23.17 6.22
C LEU A 53 -14.32 22.31 6.26
N PHE A 54 -15.25 22.65 7.20
CA PHE A 54 -16.52 21.92 7.36
C PHE A 54 -17.43 22.01 6.15
N GLU A 55 -17.46 23.16 5.45
CA GLU A 55 -18.32 23.42 4.30
C GLU A 55 -18.06 22.47 3.12
N ARG A 56 -16.86 21.88 3.06
CA ARG A 56 -16.57 20.80 2.09
C ARG A 56 -17.28 19.49 2.45
N PHE A 57 -17.48 19.22 3.72
CA PHE A 57 -18.23 18.03 4.16
C PHE A 57 -19.73 18.25 4.04
N LEU A 58 -20.22 19.34 4.59
CA LEU A 58 -21.66 19.68 4.57
C LEU A 58 -21.84 21.19 4.52
N ASN A 59 -22.62 21.67 3.54
CA ASN A 59 -22.98 23.06 3.40
C ASN A 59 -24.49 23.19 3.11
N PRO A 60 -25.11 24.38 3.30
CA PRO A 60 -26.54 24.57 3.09
C PRO A 60 -27.05 24.24 1.68
N GLY A 61 -26.23 24.49 0.65
CA GLY A 61 -26.58 24.21 -0.75
C GLY A 61 -26.33 22.76 -1.20
N ARG A 62 -25.75 21.92 -0.34
CA ARG A 62 -25.49 20.53 -0.70
C ARG A 62 -26.76 19.68 -0.63
N HIS A 63 -27.10 19.01 -1.72
CA HIS A 63 -28.25 18.11 -1.82
C HIS A 63 -27.86 16.64 -1.54
N ASP A 64 -26.64 16.24 -1.89
CA ASP A 64 -26.16 14.87 -1.68
C ASP A 64 -25.97 14.60 -0.17
N PRO A 65 -26.30 13.39 0.31
CA PRO A 65 -26.05 13.01 1.70
C PRO A 65 -24.56 13.08 2.05
N PRO A 66 -24.21 13.31 3.34
CA PRO A 66 -22.83 13.27 3.79
C PRO A 66 -22.28 11.85 3.72
N ASP A 67 -21.03 11.72 3.28
CA ASP A 67 -20.32 10.43 3.20
C ASP A 67 -19.37 10.31 4.41
N ILE A 68 -19.63 9.33 5.28
CA ILE A 68 -18.80 9.06 6.45
C ILE A 68 -18.10 7.73 6.22
N ASP A 69 -16.78 7.80 6.03
CA ASP A 69 -15.90 6.66 5.87
C ASP A 69 -15.24 6.30 7.20
N ILE A 70 -15.32 5.06 7.62
CA ILE A 70 -14.70 4.58 8.86
C ILE A 70 -13.85 3.35 8.57
N ASP A 71 -12.58 3.44 8.94
CA ASP A 71 -11.67 2.32 8.89
C ASP A 71 -11.68 1.58 10.25
N PHE A 72 -11.78 0.26 10.21
CA PHE A 72 -11.64 -0.68 11.32
C PHE A 72 -10.42 -1.59 11.09
N PRO A 73 -9.84 -2.23 12.12
CA PRO A 73 -8.93 -3.35 11.90
C PRO A 73 -9.57 -4.36 10.94
N TRP A 74 -8.83 -4.77 9.92
CA TRP A 74 -9.36 -5.53 8.79
C TRP A 74 -10.06 -6.84 9.19
N ASP A 75 -9.57 -7.49 10.24
CA ASP A 75 -10.05 -8.73 10.82
C ASP A 75 -11.20 -8.53 11.84
N GLU A 76 -11.39 -7.32 12.35
CA GLU A 76 -12.54 -6.94 13.19
C GLU A 76 -13.75 -6.49 12.36
N ARG A 77 -13.53 -5.98 11.16
CA ARG A 77 -14.59 -5.49 10.27
C ARG A 77 -15.73 -6.52 10.03
N PRO A 78 -15.46 -7.82 9.78
CA PRO A 78 -16.54 -8.80 9.62
C PRO A 78 -17.48 -8.86 10.83
N LYS A 79 -16.94 -8.78 12.05
CA LYS A 79 -17.72 -8.77 13.30
C LYS A 79 -18.58 -7.51 13.42
N ILE A 80 -18.06 -6.36 12.97
CA ILE A 80 -18.84 -5.10 12.90
C ILE A 80 -20.02 -5.24 11.93
N LEU A 81 -19.79 -5.83 10.76
CA LEU A 81 -20.88 -6.10 9.81
C LEU A 81 -21.92 -7.06 10.39
N GLU A 82 -21.49 -8.14 11.03
CA GLU A 82 -22.38 -9.07 11.74
C GLU A 82 -23.23 -8.36 12.79
N TRP A 83 -22.60 -7.47 13.57
CA TRP A 83 -23.31 -6.64 14.54
C TRP A 83 -24.35 -5.73 13.87
N VAL A 84 -23.98 -5.00 12.80
CA VAL A 84 -24.89 -4.12 12.05
C VAL A 84 -26.10 -4.90 11.52
N PHE A 85 -25.88 -6.03 10.86
CA PHE A 85 -26.99 -6.84 10.33
C PHE A 85 -27.83 -7.53 11.41
N SER A 86 -27.25 -7.86 12.57
CA SER A 86 -28.00 -8.40 13.71
C SER A 86 -28.81 -7.34 14.43
N HIS A 87 -28.24 -6.14 14.60
CA HIS A 87 -28.83 -5.03 15.37
C HIS A 87 -29.96 -4.35 14.59
N TYR A 88 -29.71 -3.98 13.33
CA TYR A 88 -30.71 -3.29 12.49
C TYR A 88 -31.62 -4.25 11.70
N GLY A 89 -31.21 -5.49 11.54
CA GLY A 89 -31.91 -6.53 10.78
C GLY A 89 -31.62 -6.49 9.27
N THR A 90 -31.63 -7.66 8.64
CA THR A 90 -31.37 -7.83 7.20
C THR A 90 -32.48 -7.27 6.30
N HIS A 91 -33.60 -6.87 6.87
CA HIS A 91 -34.69 -6.19 6.14
C HIS A 91 -34.48 -4.69 6.02
N HIS A 92 -33.64 -4.10 6.87
CA HIS A 92 -33.35 -2.67 6.90
C HIS A 92 -31.94 -2.33 6.44
N ALA A 93 -31.05 -3.33 6.41
CA ALA A 93 -29.64 -3.18 6.08
C ALA A 93 -29.24 -4.02 4.87
N ALA A 94 -28.46 -3.47 3.95
CA ALA A 94 -27.84 -4.22 2.86
C ALA A 94 -26.49 -3.64 2.46
N MET A 95 -25.61 -4.48 1.90
CA MET A 95 -24.38 -4.03 1.26
C MET A 95 -24.68 -3.33 -0.06
N VAL A 96 -23.84 -2.38 -0.43
CA VAL A 96 -23.87 -1.75 -1.77
C VAL A 96 -23.15 -2.68 -2.77
N ALA A 97 -23.67 -2.76 -3.99
CA ALA A 97 -23.00 -3.50 -5.05
C ALA A 97 -21.86 -2.71 -5.70
N ASN A 98 -21.04 -3.43 -6.43
CA ASN A 98 -20.04 -2.87 -7.34
C ASN A 98 -20.23 -3.50 -8.73
N GLN A 99 -20.40 -2.69 -9.76
CA GLN A 99 -20.51 -3.17 -11.14
C GLN A 99 -19.11 -3.44 -11.70
N ASN A 100 -18.69 -4.69 -11.67
CA ASN A 100 -17.41 -5.08 -12.21
C ASN A 100 -17.48 -5.18 -13.74
N THR A 101 -16.61 -4.45 -14.42
CA THR A 101 -16.40 -4.54 -15.86
C THR A 101 -15.09 -5.27 -16.18
N LEU A 102 -14.98 -5.82 -17.39
CA LEU A 102 -13.77 -6.45 -17.85
C LEU A 102 -12.71 -5.39 -18.15
N ALA A 103 -11.71 -5.25 -17.30
CA ALA A 103 -10.48 -4.51 -17.61
C ALA A 103 -9.59 -5.34 -18.56
N THR A 104 -8.64 -4.70 -19.24
CA THR A 104 -7.79 -5.31 -20.28
C THR A 104 -7.19 -6.66 -19.86
N ARG A 105 -6.58 -6.73 -18.68
CA ARG A 105 -5.98 -7.97 -18.17
C ARG A 105 -7.02 -9.06 -17.90
N ALA A 106 -8.18 -8.70 -17.37
CA ALA A 106 -9.27 -9.65 -17.12
C ALA A 106 -9.85 -10.17 -18.43
N ALA A 107 -10.08 -9.30 -19.41
CA ALA A 107 -10.56 -9.66 -20.73
C ALA A 107 -9.61 -10.64 -21.43
N MET A 108 -8.29 -10.36 -21.43
CA MET A 108 -7.28 -11.27 -21.97
C MET A 108 -7.27 -12.63 -21.27
N ARG A 109 -7.35 -12.64 -19.94
CA ARG A 109 -7.39 -13.88 -19.14
C ARG A 109 -8.59 -14.75 -19.47
N GLU A 110 -9.78 -14.17 -19.54
CA GLU A 110 -11.00 -14.93 -19.85
C GLU A 110 -10.98 -15.47 -21.29
N LEU A 111 -10.51 -14.67 -22.24
CA LEU A 111 -10.34 -15.14 -23.61
C LEU A 111 -9.29 -16.24 -23.71
N ALA A 112 -8.14 -16.11 -23.07
CA ALA A 112 -7.11 -17.14 -23.07
C ALA A 112 -7.62 -18.48 -22.51
N LYS A 113 -8.49 -18.46 -21.50
CA LYS A 113 -9.18 -19.67 -21.01
C LYS A 113 -10.09 -20.30 -22.09
N VAL A 114 -10.82 -19.47 -22.86
CA VAL A 114 -11.67 -19.95 -23.97
C VAL A 114 -10.83 -20.67 -25.05
N TYR A 115 -9.60 -20.17 -25.28
CA TYR A 115 -8.65 -20.83 -26.19
C TYR A 115 -7.94 -22.04 -25.55
N GLY A 116 -8.28 -22.43 -24.31
CA GLY A 116 -7.74 -23.60 -23.62
C GLY A 116 -6.30 -23.45 -23.14
N ILE A 117 -5.80 -22.22 -23.00
CA ILE A 117 -4.42 -21.96 -22.54
C ILE A 117 -4.32 -22.25 -21.03
N PRO A 118 -3.30 -23.00 -20.57
CA PRO A 118 -3.08 -23.29 -19.15
C PRO A 118 -2.86 -22.04 -18.32
N ALA A 119 -3.33 -22.03 -17.06
CA ALA A 119 -3.27 -20.85 -16.17
C ALA A 119 -1.85 -20.30 -15.95
N GLY A 120 -0.83 -21.16 -15.90
CA GLY A 120 0.58 -20.76 -15.80
C GLY A 120 1.07 -20.00 -17.02
N GLU A 121 0.75 -20.48 -18.25
CA GLU A 121 1.08 -19.79 -19.48
C GLU A 121 0.34 -18.46 -19.61
N ILE A 122 -0.94 -18.42 -19.22
CA ILE A 122 -1.72 -17.17 -19.18
C ILE A 122 -1.03 -16.15 -18.28
N SER A 123 -0.60 -16.56 -17.08
CA SER A 123 0.04 -15.66 -16.12
C SER A 123 1.37 -15.12 -16.63
N LYS A 124 2.20 -15.96 -17.24
CA LYS A 124 3.47 -15.58 -17.89
C LYS A 124 3.24 -14.58 -19.03
N ALA A 125 2.34 -14.90 -19.97
CA ALA A 125 2.05 -14.04 -21.11
C ALA A 125 1.46 -12.69 -20.69
N LEU A 126 0.52 -12.66 -19.73
CA LEU A 126 -0.06 -11.42 -19.22
C LEU A 126 0.99 -10.53 -18.50
N GLY A 127 1.94 -11.13 -17.78
CA GLY A 127 3.07 -10.41 -17.19
C GLY A 127 3.95 -9.74 -18.25
N LEU A 128 4.28 -10.44 -19.32
CA LEU A 128 5.07 -9.89 -20.43
C LEU A 128 4.30 -8.79 -21.19
N ILE A 129 3.03 -9.00 -21.47
CA ILE A 129 2.19 -8.02 -22.18
C ILE A 129 2.05 -6.73 -21.34
N GLN A 130 1.80 -6.84 -20.03
CA GLN A 130 1.65 -5.69 -19.16
C GLN A 130 2.90 -4.82 -19.10
N ARG A 131 4.10 -5.42 -19.17
CA ARG A 131 5.38 -4.70 -19.16
C ARG A 131 5.72 -4.04 -20.50
N ARG A 132 5.17 -4.50 -21.60
CA ARG A 132 5.50 -4.01 -22.95
C ARG A 132 4.34 -3.45 -23.78
N ALA A 133 3.09 -3.69 -23.41
CA ALA A 133 1.94 -3.16 -24.16
C ALA A 133 1.90 -1.62 -24.17
N ASP A 134 2.46 -0.99 -23.13
CA ASP A 134 2.59 0.47 -23.02
C ASP A 134 3.60 1.07 -24.04
N PHE A 135 4.39 0.23 -24.74
CA PHE A 135 5.41 0.69 -25.72
C PHE A 135 4.97 0.64 -27.15
N VAL A 136 3.89 -0.05 -27.42
CA VAL A 136 3.37 -0.15 -28.78
C VAL A 136 2.21 0.82 -28.88
N ASP A 137 2.54 2.09 -29.06
CA ASP A 137 1.54 3.10 -29.39
C ASP A 137 0.78 2.63 -30.63
N VAL A 138 -0.54 2.71 -30.59
CA VAL A 138 -1.37 2.54 -31.78
C VAL A 138 -1.10 3.78 -32.64
N GLU A 139 -0.33 3.65 -33.69
CA GLU A 139 -0.08 4.74 -34.63
C GLU A 139 -1.40 5.22 -35.23
N PRO A 140 -1.56 6.52 -35.47
CA PRO A 140 -2.74 7.06 -36.12
C PRO A 140 -3.01 6.33 -37.45
N GLY A 141 -4.14 5.61 -37.54
CA GLY A 141 -4.49 4.81 -38.70
C GLY A 141 -4.12 3.32 -38.64
N GLN A 142 -3.45 2.87 -37.60
CA GLN A 142 -3.12 1.46 -37.39
C GLN A 142 -4.36 0.66 -36.96
N THR A 143 -4.53 -0.54 -37.52
CA THR A 143 -5.61 -1.43 -37.08
C THR A 143 -5.23 -2.15 -35.79
N ILE A 144 -6.23 -2.46 -34.94
CA ILE A 144 -6.05 -3.25 -33.69
C ILE A 144 -5.33 -4.58 -33.98
N THR A 145 -5.62 -5.20 -35.12
CA THR A 145 -5.00 -6.46 -35.54
C THR A 145 -3.50 -6.29 -35.80
N THR A 146 -3.10 -5.22 -36.49
CA THR A 146 -1.69 -4.94 -36.77
C THR A 146 -0.94 -4.65 -35.47
N TRP A 147 -1.51 -3.84 -34.57
CA TRP A 147 -0.97 -3.57 -33.25
C TRP A 147 -0.79 -4.87 -32.42
N ALA A 148 -1.82 -5.69 -32.32
CA ALA A 148 -1.77 -6.95 -31.57
C ALA A 148 -0.70 -7.90 -32.10
N THR A 149 -0.55 -7.99 -33.43
CA THR A 149 0.49 -8.80 -34.07
C THR A 149 1.88 -8.27 -33.74
N GLN A 150 2.11 -6.97 -33.79
CA GLN A 150 3.41 -6.36 -33.44
C GLN A 150 3.77 -6.57 -31.97
N VAL A 151 2.81 -6.40 -31.04
CA VAL A 151 3.02 -6.69 -29.62
C VAL A 151 3.44 -8.14 -29.42
N CYS A 152 2.70 -9.08 -30.03
CA CYS A 152 3.01 -10.51 -29.89
C CYS A 152 4.37 -10.88 -30.50
N LEU A 153 4.73 -10.33 -31.65
CA LEU A 153 6.04 -10.55 -32.25
C LEU A 153 7.17 -10.06 -31.36
N SER A 154 7.02 -8.86 -30.78
CA SER A 154 8.03 -8.27 -29.87
C SER A 154 8.22 -9.07 -28.58
N LEU A 155 7.20 -9.84 -28.17
CA LEU A 155 7.18 -10.66 -26.96
C LEU A 155 7.39 -12.14 -27.22
N HIS A 156 7.63 -12.53 -28.50
CA HIS A 156 7.72 -13.92 -28.93
C HIS A 156 6.49 -14.77 -28.58
N LEU A 157 5.31 -14.14 -28.46
CA LEU A 157 4.05 -14.81 -28.22
C LEU A 157 3.48 -15.34 -29.55
N ARG A 158 3.17 -16.64 -29.59
CA ARG A 158 2.64 -17.33 -30.79
C ARG A 158 1.11 -17.27 -30.81
N THR A 159 0.51 -17.70 -31.90
CA THR A 159 -0.93 -17.99 -32.00
C THR A 159 -1.38 -18.84 -30.81
N PRO A 160 -2.52 -18.51 -30.12
CA PRO A 160 -3.55 -17.55 -30.52
C PRO A 160 -3.45 -16.15 -29.90
N TRP A 161 -2.35 -15.75 -29.30
CA TRP A 161 -2.22 -14.48 -28.56
C TRP A 161 -2.59 -13.23 -29.37
N PRO A 162 -2.25 -13.06 -30.66
CA PRO A 162 -2.69 -11.92 -31.46
C PRO A 162 -4.22 -11.80 -31.51
N GLU A 163 -4.93 -12.91 -31.65
CA GLU A 163 -6.40 -12.93 -31.65
C GLU A 163 -6.97 -12.60 -30.28
N ILE A 164 -6.39 -13.15 -29.20
CA ILE A 164 -6.77 -12.85 -27.83
C ILE A 164 -6.64 -11.36 -27.54
N LEU A 165 -5.55 -10.72 -27.96
CA LEU A 165 -5.36 -9.28 -27.81
C LEU A 165 -6.43 -8.49 -28.59
N CYS A 166 -6.69 -8.83 -29.84
CA CYS A 166 -7.72 -8.17 -30.64
C CYS A 166 -9.11 -8.23 -30.00
N TRP A 167 -9.51 -9.42 -29.56
CA TRP A 167 -10.81 -9.60 -28.92
C TRP A 167 -10.87 -8.96 -27.53
N SER A 168 -9.74 -8.93 -26.79
CA SER A 168 -9.71 -8.32 -25.47
C SER A 168 -10.01 -6.82 -25.48
N VAL A 169 -9.57 -6.10 -26.51
CA VAL A 169 -9.90 -4.69 -26.71
C VAL A 169 -11.40 -4.48 -26.89
N LYS A 170 -12.06 -5.38 -27.65
CA LYS A 170 -13.51 -5.32 -27.86
C LYS A 170 -14.30 -5.70 -26.61
N LEU A 171 -13.77 -6.62 -25.80
CA LEU A 171 -14.42 -7.09 -24.57
C LEU A 171 -14.21 -6.14 -23.38
N GLN A 172 -13.23 -5.25 -23.47
CA GLN A 172 -12.94 -4.27 -22.41
C GLN A 172 -14.12 -3.36 -22.15
N GLY A 173 -14.42 -3.11 -20.88
CA GLY A 173 -15.50 -2.25 -20.43
C GLY A 173 -16.88 -2.91 -20.38
N HIS A 174 -17.05 -4.11 -20.94
CA HIS A 174 -18.31 -4.84 -20.79
C HIS A 174 -18.52 -5.32 -19.36
N PHE A 175 -19.78 -5.34 -18.93
CA PHE A 175 -20.20 -5.84 -17.63
C PHE A 175 -19.79 -7.32 -17.46
N ARG A 176 -19.25 -7.63 -16.29
CA ARG A 176 -18.84 -8.99 -15.91
C ARG A 176 -19.76 -9.59 -14.87
N ASN A 177 -19.89 -8.95 -13.73
CA ASN A 177 -20.73 -9.38 -12.61
C ASN A 177 -20.95 -8.26 -11.62
N LEU A 178 -21.97 -8.38 -10.80
CA LEU A 178 -22.08 -7.61 -9.56
C LEU A 178 -21.10 -8.19 -8.53
N GLY A 179 -20.33 -7.32 -7.91
CA GLY A 179 -19.50 -7.62 -6.76
C GLY A 179 -20.01 -6.87 -5.54
N LEU A 180 -19.40 -7.12 -4.38
CA LEU A 180 -19.64 -6.34 -3.18
C LEU A 180 -18.79 -5.07 -3.19
N HIS A 181 -19.37 -3.93 -2.86
CA HIS A 181 -18.60 -2.75 -2.51
C HIS A 181 -17.76 -3.06 -1.25
N PRO A 182 -16.48 -2.67 -1.18
CA PRO A 182 -15.59 -3.07 -0.08
C PRO A 182 -16.03 -2.58 1.30
N GLY A 183 -16.84 -1.52 1.38
CA GLY A 183 -17.24 -0.91 2.65
C GLY A 183 -18.70 -0.51 2.74
N GLY A 184 -19.36 -0.21 1.62
CA GLY A 184 -20.67 0.43 1.59
C GLY A 184 -21.80 -0.40 2.18
N VAL A 185 -22.44 0.13 3.20
CA VAL A 185 -23.67 -0.37 3.80
C VAL A 185 -24.75 0.70 3.73
N VAL A 186 -25.95 0.33 3.32
CA VAL A 186 -27.15 1.19 3.37
C VAL A 186 -28.04 0.73 4.50
N LEU A 187 -28.49 1.69 5.29
CA LEU A 187 -29.50 1.49 6.35
C LEU A 187 -30.72 2.37 6.04
N VAL A 188 -31.90 1.78 6.14
CA VAL A 188 -33.17 2.47 5.85
C VAL A 188 -34.18 2.21 6.97
N PRO A 189 -35.11 3.14 7.24
CA PRO A 189 -36.09 3.00 8.31
C PRO A 189 -37.17 1.93 8.01
N ASP A 190 -37.48 1.72 6.73
CA ASP A 190 -38.44 0.74 6.27
C ASP A 190 -37.75 -0.49 5.65
N GLU A 191 -38.55 -1.44 5.14
CA GLU A 191 -38.01 -2.60 4.42
C GLU A 191 -37.23 -2.15 3.16
N ILE A 192 -35.96 -2.52 3.07
CA ILE A 192 -35.05 -2.08 2.00
C ILE A 192 -35.54 -2.44 0.59
N ARG A 193 -36.30 -3.53 0.45
CA ARG A 193 -36.90 -3.97 -0.82
C ARG A 193 -37.96 -3.00 -1.37
N ARG A 194 -38.45 -2.06 -0.55
CA ARG A 194 -39.32 -0.96 -1.01
C ARG A 194 -38.56 0.08 -1.81
N TYR A 195 -37.24 0.17 -1.60
CA TYR A 195 -36.38 1.18 -2.24
C TYR A 195 -35.62 0.59 -3.43
N VAL A 196 -35.14 -0.65 -3.33
CA VAL A 196 -34.21 -1.23 -4.29
C VAL A 196 -34.29 -2.77 -4.31
N PRO A 197 -34.09 -3.42 -5.48
CA PRO A 197 -33.94 -4.87 -5.54
C PRO A 197 -32.74 -5.34 -4.73
N VAL A 198 -32.92 -6.44 -4.00
CA VAL A 198 -31.91 -7.04 -3.12
C VAL A 198 -31.65 -8.49 -3.52
N GLU A 199 -30.40 -8.89 -3.59
CA GLU A 199 -29.98 -10.28 -3.75
C GLU A 199 -29.13 -10.73 -2.54
N ILE A 200 -28.90 -12.02 -2.42
CA ILE A 200 -28.02 -12.57 -1.38
C ILE A 200 -26.67 -12.90 -2.00
N SER A 201 -25.60 -12.32 -1.45
CA SER A 201 -24.23 -12.58 -1.88
C SER A 201 -23.77 -14.00 -1.56
N ALA A 202 -22.69 -14.44 -2.16
CA ALA A 202 -22.03 -15.73 -1.85
C ALA A 202 -21.60 -15.84 -0.38
N SER A 203 -21.38 -14.70 0.30
CA SER A 203 -21.06 -14.62 1.74
C SER A 203 -22.30 -14.57 2.65
N GLY A 204 -23.52 -14.69 2.09
CA GLY A 204 -24.77 -14.70 2.86
C GLY A 204 -25.35 -13.32 3.21
N TRP A 205 -24.71 -12.23 2.81
CA TRP A 205 -25.18 -10.86 3.08
C TRP A 205 -26.19 -10.37 2.04
N PRO A 206 -27.24 -9.62 2.43
CA PRO A 206 -28.10 -8.92 1.50
C PRO A 206 -27.32 -7.81 0.78
N VAL A 207 -27.51 -7.69 -0.53
CA VAL A 207 -26.81 -6.73 -1.41
C VAL A 207 -27.86 -6.05 -2.28
N ILE A 208 -27.84 -4.71 -2.30
CA ILE A 208 -28.63 -3.94 -3.25
C ILE A 208 -28.03 -4.05 -4.65
N GLN A 209 -28.84 -4.09 -5.69
CA GLN A 209 -28.35 -4.23 -7.08
C GLN A 209 -27.85 -2.90 -7.69
N TRP A 210 -27.75 -1.83 -6.88
CA TRP A 210 -27.18 -0.56 -7.26
C TRP A 210 -25.73 -0.42 -6.80
N GLU A 211 -24.95 0.23 -7.65
CA GLU A 211 -23.60 0.66 -7.29
C GLU A 211 -23.65 2.05 -6.62
N LYS A 212 -22.47 2.58 -6.25
CA LYS A 212 -22.33 3.81 -5.46
C LYS A 212 -23.12 5.00 -6.03
N ASP A 213 -22.91 5.33 -7.31
CA ASP A 213 -23.49 6.55 -7.91
C ASP A 213 -25.02 6.44 -7.99
N GLN A 214 -25.57 5.27 -8.34
CA GLN A 214 -27.01 5.01 -8.35
C GLN A 214 -27.64 5.09 -6.96
N THR A 215 -26.91 4.61 -5.93
CA THR A 215 -27.33 4.67 -4.54
C THR A 215 -27.44 6.12 -4.05
N GLU A 216 -26.43 6.94 -4.39
CA GLU A 216 -26.40 8.37 -4.08
C GLU A 216 -27.51 9.15 -4.84
N ASP A 217 -27.68 8.88 -6.14
CA ASP A 217 -28.70 9.51 -6.98
C ASP A 217 -30.14 9.20 -6.48
N ALA A 218 -30.34 8.02 -5.88
CA ALA A 218 -31.62 7.64 -5.26
C ALA A 218 -31.83 8.25 -3.86
N GLY A 219 -30.87 9.00 -3.33
CA GLY A 219 -30.94 9.65 -2.02
C GLY A 219 -30.74 8.68 -0.84
N LEU A 220 -30.27 7.46 -1.07
CA LEU A 220 -29.94 6.53 -0.01
C LEU A 220 -28.61 6.92 0.64
N VAL A 221 -28.56 6.90 1.96
CA VAL A 221 -27.34 7.22 2.70
C VAL A 221 -26.48 5.98 2.83
N LYS A 222 -25.25 6.07 2.31
CA LYS A 222 -24.23 5.01 2.38
C LYS A 222 -23.28 5.30 3.55
N ILE A 223 -22.99 4.27 4.34
CA ILE A 223 -21.95 4.28 5.37
C ILE A 223 -20.83 3.37 4.90
N ASP A 224 -19.60 3.87 4.83
CA ASP A 224 -18.45 3.06 4.43
C ASP A 224 -17.73 2.47 5.65
N LEU A 225 -17.92 1.18 5.90
CA LEU A 225 -17.24 0.39 6.94
C LEU A 225 -16.10 -0.39 6.30
N LEU A 226 -14.88 0.11 6.41
CA LEU A 226 -13.72 -0.37 5.66
C LEU A 226 -12.76 -1.14 6.57
N GLY A 227 -12.10 -2.16 6.00
CA GLY A 227 -11.01 -2.88 6.68
C GLY A 227 -9.67 -2.21 6.41
N ASN A 228 -8.93 -1.89 7.48
CA ASN A 228 -7.60 -1.29 7.42
C ASN A 228 -6.59 -2.18 8.15
N ARG A 229 -5.60 -2.70 7.41
CA ARG A 229 -4.57 -3.59 7.97
C ARG A 229 -3.65 -2.86 8.94
N SER A 230 -3.38 -1.59 8.71
CA SER A 230 -2.48 -0.81 9.57
C SER A 230 -3.08 -0.49 10.94
N LEU A 231 -4.39 -0.40 11.06
CA LEU A 231 -5.05 -0.33 12.38
C LEU A 231 -4.88 -1.63 13.14
N ALA A 232 -4.94 -2.79 12.47
CA ALA A 232 -4.62 -4.07 13.08
C ALA A 232 -3.13 -4.15 13.49
N VAL A 233 -2.22 -3.63 12.66
CA VAL A 233 -0.79 -3.52 13.02
C VAL A 233 -0.60 -2.75 14.33
N ILE A 234 -1.23 -1.60 14.48
CA ILE A 234 -1.14 -0.79 15.69
C ILE A 234 -1.74 -1.53 16.89
N ARG A 235 -2.90 -2.17 16.72
CA ARG A 235 -3.55 -2.99 17.75
C ARG A 235 -2.63 -4.10 18.25
N ASP A 236 -2.08 -4.86 17.31
CA ASP A 236 -1.27 -6.04 17.63
C ASP A 236 0.08 -5.65 18.26
N ALA A 237 0.70 -4.57 17.76
CA ALA A 237 1.90 -4.02 18.36
C ALA A 237 1.65 -3.54 19.81
N ILE A 238 0.55 -2.83 20.07
CA ILE A 238 0.16 -2.39 21.43
C ILE A 238 -0.09 -3.62 22.33
N ALA A 239 -0.74 -4.67 21.82
CA ALA A 239 -0.96 -5.90 22.57
C ALA A 239 0.36 -6.60 22.93
N ALA A 240 1.28 -6.72 21.96
CA ALA A 240 2.61 -7.28 22.18
C ALA A 240 3.44 -6.47 23.19
N ILE A 241 3.41 -5.13 23.11
CA ILE A 241 4.06 -4.24 24.07
C ILE A 241 3.53 -4.48 25.48
N LYS A 242 2.21 -4.57 25.64
CA LYS A 242 1.59 -4.86 26.94
C LYS A 242 2.06 -6.19 27.50
N GLN A 243 2.12 -7.23 26.65
CA GLN A 243 2.61 -8.56 27.04
C GLN A 243 4.09 -8.56 27.44
N ASN A 244 4.94 -7.89 26.65
CA ASN A 244 6.39 -7.91 26.84
C ASN A 244 6.91 -6.98 27.93
N THR A 245 6.23 -5.83 28.17
CA THR A 245 6.71 -4.73 29.02
C THR A 245 5.76 -4.36 30.14
N SER A 246 4.54 -4.92 30.18
CA SER A 246 3.43 -4.52 31.06
C SER A 246 2.96 -3.06 30.87
N ARG A 247 3.48 -2.33 29.86
CA ARG A 247 3.06 -0.96 29.54
C ARG A 247 1.75 -1.01 28.76
N THR A 248 0.78 -0.23 29.23
CA THR A 248 -0.50 -0.09 28.53
C THR A 248 -0.52 1.22 27.74
N ILE A 249 -0.88 1.13 26.47
CA ILE A 249 -1.10 2.26 25.57
C ILE A 249 -2.58 2.25 25.18
N ASP A 250 -3.29 3.32 25.52
CA ASP A 250 -4.68 3.49 25.10
C ASP A 250 -4.75 4.20 23.75
N TYR A 251 -5.22 3.49 22.74
CA TYR A 251 -5.30 3.99 21.37
C TYR A 251 -6.08 5.31 21.25
N ALA A 252 -7.17 5.46 22.00
CA ALA A 252 -8.08 6.61 21.87
C ALA A 252 -7.48 7.92 22.39
N THR A 253 -6.76 7.83 23.52
CA THR A 253 -6.22 9.01 24.22
C THR A 253 -4.76 9.30 23.92
N TRP A 254 -4.02 8.33 23.32
CA TRP A 254 -2.61 8.45 23.02
C TRP A 254 -2.36 9.31 21.79
N ASP A 255 -1.63 10.43 21.98
CA ASP A 255 -1.22 11.35 20.93
C ASP A 255 0.31 11.51 20.88
N PRO A 256 1.01 10.89 19.91
CA PRO A 256 2.45 11.00 19.77
C PRO A 256 2.92 12.15 18.86
N ILE A 257 2.05 13.09 18.47
CA ILE A 257 2.39 14.16 17.50
C ILE A 257 3.56 15.03 17.99
N SER A 258 3.64 15.27 19.30
CA SER A 258 4.70 16.08 19.88
C SER A 258 5.94 15.28 20.32
N ASP A 259 5.97 13.96 20.10
CA ASP A 259 7.10 13.12 20.51
C ASP A 259 8.33 13.37 19.61
N TYR A 260 9.48 13.62 20.25
CA TYR A 260 10.71 13.98 19.55
C TYR A 260 11.24 12.88 18.65
N ALA A 261 11.33 11.64 19.13
CA ALA A 261 11.89 10.53 18.36
C ALA A 261 10.99 10.17 17.17
N THR A 262 9.67 10.26 17.37
CA THR A 262 8.67 10.08 16.29
C THR A 262 8.84 11.14 15.20
N ASN A 263 8.98 12.40 15.59
CA ASN A 263 9.21 13.51 14.68
C ASN A 263 10.51 13.34 13.89
N GLU A 264 11.60 12.97 14.55
CA GLU A 264 12.90 12.75 13.90
C GLU A 264 12.87 11.57 12.91
N LEU A 265 12.17 10.48 13.25
CA LEU A 265 11.97 9.34 12.34
C LEU A 265 11.22 9.77 11.06
N ILE A 266 10.16 10.57 11.20
CA ILE A 266 9.39 11.10 10.07
C ILE A 266 10.26 12.06 9.24
N ARG A 267 11.00 12.97 9.87
CA ARG A 267 11.91 13.91 9.19
C ARG A 267 12.96 13.20 8.34
N ARG A 268 13.52 12.10 8.82
CA ARG A 268 14.51 11.29 8.09
C ARG A 268 13.90 10.45 6.97
N GLY A 269 12.56 10.37 6.89
CA GLY A 269 11.88 9.49 5.96
C GLY A 269 12.12 8.00 6.25
N ASP A 270 12.44 7.66 7.51
CA ASP A 270 12.66 6.27 7.96
C ASP A 270 11.31 5.59 8.28
N THR A 271 10.36 5.76 7.39
CA THR A 271 8.94 5.44 7.59
C THR A 271 8.49 4.11 6.98
N MET A 272 9.42 3.20 6.67
CA MET A 272 9.08 1.86 6.19
C MET A 272 8.26 1.10 7.23
N GLY A 273 7.11 0.55 6.83
CA GLY A 273 6.11 -0.05 7.70
C GLY A 273 5.12 0.95 8.33
N CYS A 274 5.41 2.26 8.30
CA CYS A 274 4.49 3.26 8.83
C CYS A 274 3.36 3.53 7.84
N PHE A 275 2.15 3.42 8.33
CA PHE A 275 0.94 3.62 7.55
C PHE A 275 0.98 4.90 6.71
N TYR A 276 0.54 4.82 5.46
CA TYR A 276 0.33 5.92 4.51
C TYR A 276 1.59 6.64 4.03
N VAL A 277 2.73 6.57 4.76
CA VAL A 277 3.94 7.37 4.51
C VAL A 277 5.18 6.54 4.17
N GLU A 278 5.02 5.24 3.92
CA GLU A 278 6.13 4.33 3.67
C GLU A 278 6.56 4.20 2.19
N SER A 279 5.77 4.73 1.24
CA SER A 279 6.11 4.61 -0.18
C SER A 279 7.45 5.27 -0.49
N PRO A 280 8.26 4.75 -1.47
CA PRO A 280 9.53 5.37 -1.84
C PRO A 280 9.41 6.85 -2.16
N ALA A 281 8.35 7.25 -2.89
CA ALA A 281 8.10 8.65 -3.24
C ALA A 281 7.86 9.53 -2.00
N THR A 282 7.10 9.04 -1.02
CA THR A 282 6.85 9.78 0.23
C THR A 282 8.11 9.88 1.07
N ARG A 283 8.84 8.78 1.23
CA ARG A 283 10.11 8.75 1.97
C ARG A 283 11.15 9.69 1.34
N LEU A 284 11.24 9.69 0.01
CA LEU A 284 12.13 10.58 -0.73
C LEU A 284 11.73 12.04 -0.53
N LEU A 285 10.44 12.38 -0.63
CA LEU A 285 9.96 13.76 -0.46
C LEU A 285 10.15 14.25 0.98
N LEU A 286 9.93 13.40 1.98
CA LEU A 286 10.23 13.72 3.38
C LEU A 286 11.70 14.04 3.56
N ARG A 287 12.62 13.22 3.04
CA ARG A 287 14.07 13.49 3.09
C ARG A 287 14.42 14.82 2.42
N LYS A 288 13.93 15.07 1.21
CA LYS A 288 14.14 16.33 0.48
C LYS A 288 13.64 17.55 1.25
N LEU A 289 12.49 17.41 1.92
CA LEU A 289 11.86 18.50 2.66
C LEU A 289 12.68 18.88 3.90
N TRP A 290 13.15 17.89 4.66
CA TRP A 290 13.82 18.16 5.92
C TRP A 290 15.34 18.29 5.81
N ALA A 291 15.98 17.60 4.86
CA ALA A 291 17.39 17.73 4.60
C ALA A 291 17.69 19.11 3.99
N GLY A 292 18.63 19.83 4.59
CA GLY A 292 19.00 21.18 4.12
C GLY A 292 18.00 22.29 4.51
N MET A 293 16.94 22.00 5.25
CA MET A 293 16.06 23.06 5.76
C MET A 293 16.83 23.98 6.74
N PRO A 294 16.76 25.32 6.58
CA PRO A 294 17.43 26.25 7.49
C PRO A 294 16.98 26.08 8.93
N ALA A 295 17.92 26.11 9.89
CA ALA A 295 17.66 25.86 11.31
C ALA A 295 16.53 26.74 11.88
N ALA A 296 16.49 28.03 11.50
CA ALA A 296 15.43 28.94 11.93
C ALA A 296 14.01 28.50 11.48
N ARG A 297 13.89 27.83 10.34
CA ARG A 297 12.62 27.29 9.83
C ARG A 297 12.32 25.92 10.43
N LEU A 298 13.36 25.10 10.62
CA LEU A 298 13.23 23.78 11.22
C LEU A 298 12.60 23.83 12.61
N VAL A 299 12.94 24.84 13.41
CA VAL A 299 12.37 25.05 14.77
C VAL A 299 10.89 25.44 14.71
N GLN A 300 10.47 26.16 13.69
CA GLN A 300 9.10 26.65 13.52
C GLN A 300 8.19 25.67 12.78
N ALA A 301 8.78 24.67 12.12
CA ALA A 301 8.04 23.76 11.25
C ALA A 301 7.26 22.70 12.05
N ASP A 302 5.94 22.67 11.87
CA ASP A 302 5.08 21.64 12.40
C ASP A 302 5.18 20.37 11.54
N VAL A 303 5.75 19.30 12.10
CA VAL A 303 5.96 18.04 11.37
C VAL A 303 4.65 17.40 10.95
N PHE A 304 3.59 17.55 11.75
CA PHE A 304 2.28 17.01 11.41
C PHE A 304 1.69 17.71 10.19
N GLU A 305 1.66 19.05 10.18
CA GLU A 305 1.11 19.83 9.05
C GLU A 305 1.92 19.59 7.77
N TYR A 306 3.25 19.52 7.87
CA TYR A 306 4.08 19.19 6.72
C TYR A 306 3.86 17.76 6.22
N LEU A 307 3.60 16.78 7.13
CA LEU A 307 3.26 15.42 6.70
C LEU A 307 1.92 15.37 5.96
N VAL A 308 0.93 16.14 6.43
CA VAL A 308 -0.38 16.28 5.74
C VAL A 308 -0.18 16.85 4.33
N ILE A 309 0.68 17.88 4.17
CA ILE A 309 1.00 18.44 2.85
C ILE A 309 1.73 17.42 1.98
N VAL A 310 2.79 16.79 2.48
CA VAL A 310 3.59 15.78 1.75
C VAL A 310 2.71 14.65 1.24
N SER A 311 1.83 14.13 2.08
CA SER A 311 0.92 13.04 1.71
C SER A 311 -0.10 13.45 0.63
N SER A 312 -0.42 14.74 0.53
CA SER A 312 -1.42 15.28 -0.39
C SER A 312 -0.82 15.77 -1.72
N ILE A 313 0.45 16.19 -1.72
CA ILE A 313 1.10 16.75 -2.91
C ILE A 313 1.63 15.67 -3.87
N ILE A 314 1.84 14.44 -3.38
CA ILE A 314 2.32 13.31 -4.20
C ILE A 314 1.17 12.80 -5.08
N ARG A 315 1.17 13.22 -6.34
CA ARG A 315 0.16 12.84 -7.34
C ARG A 315 0.77 12.78 -8.74
N PRO A 316 0.19 12.02 -9.67
CA PRO A 316 0.65 11.99 -11.05
C PRO A 316 0.79 13.40 -11.63
N ALA A 317 1.88 13.68 -12.34
CA ALA A 317 2.19 14.98 -12.95
C ALA A 317 2.45 16.16 -12.00
N ALA A 318 2.47 15.96 -10.67
CA ALA A 318 2.66 17.05 -9.69
C ALA A 318 4.11 17.20 -9.18
N ASN A 319 5.09 16.47 -9.70
CA ASN A 319 6.48 16.54 -9.23
C ASN A 319 7.05 17.98 -9.25
N VAL A 320 6.64 18.79 -10.22
CA VAL A 320 7.05 20.22 -10.30
C VAL A 320 6.55 21.00 -9.10
N PHE A 321 5.32 20.73 -8.63
CA PHE A 321 4.76 21.40 -7.46
C PHE A 321 5.39 20.89 -6.16
N ALA A 322 5.76 19.63 -6.09
CA ALA A 322 6.45 19.06 -4.93
C ALA A 322 7.84 19.67 -4.76
N ASP A 323 8.63 19.75 -5.83
CA ASP A 323 9.96 20.39 -5.80
C ASP A 323 9.86 21.90 -5.50
N GLU A 324 8.87 22.58 -6.07
CA GLU A 324 8.61 23.99 -5.76
C GLU A 324 8.20 24.20 -4.31
N PHE A 325 7.37 23.30 -3.77
CA PHE A 325 7.00 23.32 -2.35
C PHE A 325 8.24 23.20 -1.44
N VAL A 326 9.13 22.24 -1.73
CA VAL A 326 10.38 22.07 -0.96
C VAL A 326 11.24 23.35 -1.02
N ARG A 327 11.41 23.95 -2.20
CA ARG A 327 12.17 25.21 -2.33
C ARG A 327 11.59 26.33 -1.49
N ARG A 328 10.27 26.53 -1.52
CA ARG A 328 9.58 27.57 -0.76
C ARG A 328 9.63 27.30 0.74
N ALA A 329 9.46 26.04 1.15
CA ALA A 329 9.64 25.62 2.54
C ALA A 329 11.06 25.88 3.06
N HIS A 330 12.09 25.74 2.19
CA HIS A 330 13.48 26.11 2.51
C HIS A 330 13.74 27.63 2.50
N GLY A 331 12.76 28.45 2.13
CA GLY A 331 12.86 29.91 2.20
C GLY A 331 13.15 30.60 0.87
N MET A 332 13.06 29.91 -0.24
CA MET A 332 13.18 30.56 -1.54
C MET A 332 12.07 31.60 -1.71
N ARG A 333 12.45 32.83 -2.06
CA ARG A 333 11.49 33.88 -2.41
C ARG A 333 10.82 33.52 -3.73
N TYR A 334 9.50 33.59 -3.77
CA TYR A 334 8.72 33.43 -4.99
C TYR A 334 7.93 34.72 -5.27
N ARG A 335 7.64 34.95 -6.54
CA ARG A 335 6.83 36.10 -6.92
C ARG A 335 5.37 35.82 -6.61
N SER A 336 4.77 36.66 -5.77
CA SER A 336 3.32 36.64 -5.53
C SER A 336 2.56 36.82 -6.84
N LEU A 337 1.57 36.00 -7.05
CA LEU A 337 0.61 36.17 -8.17
C LEU A 337 -0.45 37.20 -7.82
N HIS A 338 -0.94 37.18 -6.59
CA HIS A 338 -1.90 38.13 -6.04
C HIS A 338 -1.96 38.03 -4.51
N PRO A 339 -2.05 39.15 -3.75
CA PRO A 339 -2.07 39.13 -2.27
C PRO A 339 -3.14 38.23 -1.66
N ILE A 340 -4.36 38.23 -2.20
CA ILE A 340 -5.47 37.35 -1.76
C ILE A 340 -5.07 35.87 -1.92
N LEU A 341 -4.37 35.50 -2.99
CA LEU A 341 -3.92 34.12 -3.21
C LEU A 341 -2.87 33.72 -2.18
N ASP A 342 -1.96 34.64 -1.85
CA ASP A 342 -0.93 34.40 -0.83
C ASP A 342 -1.53 34.17 0.55
N GLU A 343 -2.60 34.90 0.89
CA GLU A 343 -3.34 34.72 2.14
C GLU A 343 -4.06 33.37 2.16
N VAL A 344 -4.79 33.06 1.09
CA VAL A 344 -5.59 31.81 0.98
C VAL A 344 -4.71 30.57 1.02
N LEU A 345 -3.51 30.64 0.42
CA LEU A 345 -2.56 29.51 0.31
C LEU A 345 -1.33 29.68 1.22
N ALA A 346 -1.40 30.49 2.28
CA ALA A 346 -0.28 30.76 3.17
C ALA A 346 0.28 29.47 3.79
N GLU A 347 -0.60 28.58 4.22
CA GLU A 347 -0.27 27.29 4.84
C GLU A 347 0.58 26.39 3.92
N THR A 348 0.35 26.45 2.62
CA THR A 348 1.02 25.63 1.59
C THR A 348 2.06 26.43 0.78
N HIS A 349 2.55 27.54 1.32
CA HIS A 349 3.52 28.42 0.68
C HIS A 349 3.10 28.89 -0.75
N GLY A 350 1.81 29.18 -0.93
CA GLY A 350 1.28 29.66 -2.21
C GLY A 350 1.08 28.57 -3.29
N ILE A 351 1.05 27.30 -2.88
CA ILE A 351 0.81 26.16 -3.79
C ILE A 351 -0.54 25.54 -3.48
N MET A 352 -1.37 25.31 -4.48
CA MET A 352 -2.61 24.54 -4.31
C MET A 352 -2.28 23.08 -4.06
N VAL A 353 -2.59 22.54 -2.90
CA VAL A 353 -2.33 21.17 -2.48
C VAL A 353 -3.62 20.38 -2.32
N TYR A 354 -4.64 21.00 -1.74
CA TYR A 354 -5.88 20.36 -1.35
C TYR A 354 -7.04 20.70 -2.29
N GLN A 355 -8.06 19.85 -2.32
CA GLN A 355 -9.33 20.16 -2.99
C GLN A 355 -9.99 21.42 -2.43
N GLU A 356 -9.85 21.63 -1.13
CA GLU A 356 -10.35 22.82 -0.43
C GLU A 356 -9.71 24.10 -0.96
N ASP A 357 -8.46 24.03 -1.42
CA ASP A 357 -7.77 25.20 -1.97
C ASP A 357 -8.43 25.67 -3.26
N VAL A 358 -8.89 24.73 -4.11
CA VAL A 358 -9.65 25.08 -5.33
C VAL A 358 -10.92 25.86 -4.96
N MET A 359 -11.65 25.37 -3.95
CA MET A 359 -12.88 26.04 -3.49
C MET A 359 -12.59 27.40 -2.88
N LYS A 360 -11.59 27.49 -1.96
CA LYS A 360 -11.19 28.75 -1.33
C LYS A 360 -10.73 29.79 -2.36
N VAL A 361 -9.95 29.40 -3.35
CA VAL A 361 -9.48 30.30 -4.42
C VAL A 361 -10.61 30.73 -5.34
N ALA A 362 -11.54 29.83 -5.69
CA ALA A 362 -12.71 30.18 -6.49
C ALA A 362 -13.62 31.20 -5.77
N VAL A 363 -13.81 31.04 -4.47
CA VAL A 363 -14.59 31.98 -3.64
C VAL A 363 -13.86 33.31 -3.51
N ALA A 364 -12.58 33.31 -3.12
CA ALA A 364 -11.84 34.53 -2.80
C ALA A 364 -11.48 35.40 -4.02
N LEU A 365 -11.16 34.77 -5.17
CA LEU A 365 -10.76 35.48 -6.39
C LEU A 365 -11.84 35.49 -7.45
N GLY A 366 -12.61 34.42 -7.59
CA GLY A 366 -13.64 34.29 -8.61
C GLY A 366 -15.01 34.86 -8.20
N GLY A 367 -15.18 35.23 -6.92
CA GLY A 367 -16.46 35.71 -6.40
C GLY A 367 -17.55 34.62 -6.38
N PHE A 368 -17.14 33.36 -6.30
CA PHE A 368 -18.09 32.24 -6.22
C PHE A 368 -18.75 32.20 -4.85
N SER A 369 -19.99 31.68 -4.81
CA SER A 369 -20.56 31.23 -3.55
C SER A 369 -19.79 29.98 -3.04
N ILE A 370 -19.98 29.63 -1.78
CA ILE A 370 -19.41 28.39 -1.19
C ILE A 370 -19.95 27.18 -1.96
N GLU A 371 -21.23 27.20 -2.31
CA GLU A 371 -21.88 26.14 -3.07
C GLU A 371 -21.29 25.97 -4.47
N ASP A 372 -21.11 27.10 -5.20
CA ASP A 372 -20.51 27.07 -6.55
C ASP A 372 -19.06 26.58 -6.51
N GLY A 373 -18.30 27.00 -5.50
CA GLY A 373 -16.93 26.52 -5.26
C GLY A 373 -16.88 25.00 -5.03
N ASP A 374 -17.80 24.46 -4.24
CA ASP A 374 -17.92 23.00 -4.03
C ASP A 374 -18.36 22.26 -5.30
N GLN A 375 -19.27 22.84 -6.08
CA GLN A 375 -19.67 22.26 -7.36
C GLN A 375 -18.53 22.26 -8.39
N LEU A 376 -17.74 23.34 -8.49
CA LEU A 376 -16.55 23.38 -9.34
C LEU A 376 -15.59 22.23 -8.97
N ARG A 377 -15.30 22.05 -7.68
CA ARG A 377 -14.48 20.97 -7.18
C ARG A 377 -15.02 19.58 -7.58
N LYS A 378 -16.33 19.33 -7.44
CA LYS A 378 -16.98 18.08 -7.84
C LYS A 378 -16.89 17.85 -9.34
N VAL A 379 -17.07 18.90 -10.15
CA VAL A 379 -16.97 18.83 -11.62
C VAL A 379 -15.55 18.49 -12.06
N LEU A 380 -14.52 19.03 -11.39
CA LEU A 380 -13.11 18.69 -11.67
C LEU A 380 -12.79 17.20 -11.43
N SER A 381 -13.44 16.54 -10.47
CA SER A 381 -13.21 15.12 -10.18
C SER A 381 -13.97 14.15 -11.12
N LYS A 382 -14.99 14.62 -11.87
CA LYS A 382 -15.80 13.77 -12.76
C LYS A 382 -15.33 13.86 -14.22
N LYS A 383 -15.27 12.73 -14.92
CA LYS A 383 -14.98 12.67 -16.37
C LYS A 383 -16.17 13.21 -17.18
N HIS A 384 -15.89 13.81 -18.36
CA HIS A 384 -16.92 14.26 -19.34
C HIS A 384 -17.77 15.50 -19.02
N LYS A 385 -17.25 16.48 -18.28
CA LYS A 385 -17.96 17.72 -17.96
C LYS A 385 -17.36 19.00 -18.57
N ALA A 386 -16.80 18.90 -19.78
CA ALA A 386 -16.13 20.01 -20.48
C ALA A 386 -16.98 21.28 -20.65
N ARG A 387 -18.32 21.15 -20.80
CA ARG A 387 -19.23 22.30 -20.93
C ARG A 387 -19.31 23.07 -19.60
N GLN A 388 -19.58 22.39 -18.50
CA GLN A 388 -19.68 23.01 -17.18
C GLN A 388 -18.36 23.67 -16.76
N LEU A 389 -17.20 23.07 -17.09
CA LEU A 389 -15.90 23.68 -16.82
C LEU A 389 -15.68 24.99 -17.61
N ARG A 390 -16.23 25.12 -18.84
CA ARG A 390 -16.17 26.36 -19.59
C ARG A 390 -16.99 27.46 -18.92
N ASP A 391 -18.20 27.13 -18.45
CA ASP A 391 -19.08 28.08 -17.77
C ASP A 391 -18.44 28.57 -16.45
N TYR A 392 -17.88 27.67 -15.64
CA TYR A 392 -17.12 28.02 -14.44
C TYR A 392 -15.85 28.85 -14.74
N ARG A 393 -15.15 28.57 -15.83
CA ARG A 393 -14.01 29.40 -16.26
C ARG A 393 -14.43 30.82 -16.58
N GLN A 394 -15.55 31.01 -17.29
CA GLN A 394 -16.06 32.34 -17.59
C GLN A 394 -16.44 33.10 -16.32
N GLN A 395 -17.14 32.44 -15.39
CA GLN A 395 -17.50 33.04 -14.10
C GLN A 395 -16.26 33.43 -13.31
N PHE A 396 -15.25 32.53 -13.21
CA PHE A 396 -13.98 32.79 -12.52
C PHE A 396 -13.25 33.99 -13.17
N TYR A 397 -13.21 34.04 -14.48
CA TYR A 397 -12.62 35.14 -15.23
C TYR A 397 -13.27 36.48 -14.94
N ALA A 398 -14.62 36.54 -14.96
CA ALA A 398 -15.37 37.73 -14.67
C ALA A 398 -15.15 38.24 -13.24
N GLY A 399 -15.26 37.33 -12.24
CA GLY A 399 -14.99 37.65 -10.84
C GLY A 399 -13.55 38.10 -10.59
N SER A 400 -12.57 37.38 -11.10
CA SER A 400 -11.15 37.75 -10.94
C SER A 400 -10.81 39.07 -11.63
N SER A 401 -11.41 39.36 -12.78
CA SER A 401 -11.22 40.65 -13.47
C SER A 401 -11.78 41.82 -12.67
N SER A 402 -12.90 41.66 -11.94
CA SER A 402 -13.45 42.67 -11.04
C SER A 402 -12.52 43.03 -9.88
N HIS A 403 -11.63 42.12 -9.48
CA HIS A 403 -10.54 42.35 -8.51
C HIS A 403 -9.29 43.00 -9.16
N GLY A 404 -9.35 43.39 -10.43
CA GLY A 404 -8.24 44.05 -11.14
C GLY A 404 -7.08 43.08 -11.50
N ILE A 405 -7.31 41.79 -11.50
CA ILE A 405 -6.29 40.79 -11.81
C ILE A 405 -6.06 40.73 -13.33
N LYS A 406 -4.81 40.75 -13.75
CA LYS A 406 -4.46 40.70 -15.17
C LYS A 406 -4.82 39.34 -15.81
N PRO A 407 -5.29 39.32 -17.08
CA PRO A 407 -5.69 38.08 -17.76
C PRO A 407 -4.66 36.95 -17.69
N GLN A 408 -3.38 37.25 -17.87
CA GLN A 408 -2.29 36.28 -17.80
C GLN A 408 -2.16 35.61 -16.43
N VAL A 409 -2.43 36.36 -15.34
CA VAL A 409 -2.42 35.84 -13.97
C VAL A 409 -3.65 34.97 -13.74
N ILE A 410 -4.82 35.40 -14.26
CA ILE A 410 -6.06 34.59 -14.17
C ILE A 410 -5.88 33.25 -14.89
N ASP A 411 -5.32 33.25 -16.10
CA ASP A 411 -5.03 32.02 -16.85
C ASP A 411 -4.06 31.09 -16.09
N HIS A 412 -3.06 31.66 -15.44
CA HIS A 412 -2.11 30.86 -14.64
C HIS A 412 -2.82 30.23 -13.43
N ILE A 413 -3.62 31.01 -12.67
CA ILE A 413 -4.38 30.48 -11.53
C ILE A 413 -5.38 29.43 -11.99
N TRP A 414 -6.08 29.67 -13.12
CA TRP A 414 -6.99 28.67 -13.67
C TRP A 414 -6.25 27.38 -14.08
N SER A 415 -5.06 27.46 -14.61
CA SER A 415 -4.23 26.28 -14.91
C SER A 415 -3.86 25.48 -13.66
N MET A 416 -3.62 26.18 -12.54
CA MET A 416 -3.41 25.53 -11.24
C MET A 416 -4.69 24.78 -10.79
N ILE A 417 -5.85 25.42 -10.89
CA ILE A 417 -7.15 24.76 -10.61
C ILE A 417 -7.32 23.52 -11.49
N MET A 418 -7.06 23.61 -12.78
CA MET A 418 -7.18 22.51 -13.73
C MET A 418 -6.20 21.35 -13.46
N SER A 419 -5.10 21.59 -12.74
CA SER A 419 -4.18 20.53 -12.31
C SER A 419 -4.82 19.53 -11.34
N PHE A 420 -5.99 19.85 -10.79
CA PHE A 420 -6.82 18.98 -9.95
C PHE A 420 -7.82 18.11 -10.73
N ALA A 421 -7.87 18.24 -12.07
CA ALA A 421 -8.77 17.43 -12.87
C ALA A 421 -8.44 15.92 -12.75
N GLY A 422 -9.42 15.15 -12.29
CA GLY A 422 -9.31 13.69 -12.13
C GLY A 422 -8.55 13.21 -10.90
N TYR A 423 -8.12 14.12 -10.01
CA TYR A 423 -7.43 13.75 -8.78
C TYR A 423 -7.82 14.65 -7.61
N SER A 424 -8.04 14.05 -6.44
CA SER A 424 -8.70 14.78 -5.37
C SER A 424 -8.36 14.28 -3.97
N PHE A 425 -7.27 14.79 -3.40
CA PHE A 425 -7.05 14.66 -1.95
C PHE A 425 -7.68 15.83 -1.19
N CYS A 426 -8.30 15.51 -0.06
CA CYS A 426 -8.81 16.50 0.85
C CYS A 426 -7.93 16.56 2.11
N LYS A 427 -7.74 17.76 2.66
CA LYS A 427 -6.97 17.99 3.88
C LYS A 427 -7.46 17.13 5.06
N PRO A 428 -8.79 17.01 5.34
CA PRO A 428 -9.30 16.19 6.42
C PRO A 428 -8.90 14.71 6.32
N HIS A 429 -8.93 14.14 5.11
CA HIS A 429 -8.50 12.76 4.89
C HIS A 429 -7.00 12.57 5.21
N SER A 430 -6.15 13.44 4.69
CA SER A 430 -4.72 13.39 4.93
C SER A 430 -4.37 13.62 6.40
N ALA A 431 -5.08 14.51 7.10
CA ALA A 431 -4.90 14.77 8.52
C ALA A 431 -5.27 13.55 9.38
N SER A 432 -6.41 12.89 9.08
CA SER A 432 -6.80 11.65 9.77
C SER A 432 -5.75 10.56 9.62
N TYR A 433 -5.24 10.40 8.41
CA TYR A 433 -4.23 9.39 8.11
C TYR A 433 -2.84 9.75 8.67
N ALA A 434 -2.47 11.03 8.69
CA ALA A 434 -1.24 11.49 9.34
C ALA A 434 -1.22 11.14 10.83
N GLN A 435 -2.35 11.25 11.53
CA GLN A 435 -2.44 10.86 12.93
C GLN A 435 -2.14 9.36 13.14
N VAL A 436 -2.69 8.50 12.28
CA VAL A 436 -2.37 7.06 12.30
C VAL A 436 -0.90 6.82 11.92
N SER A 437 -0.34 7.62 10.99
CA SER A 437 1.09 7.56 10.63
C SER A 437 1.99 7.87 11.82
N PHE A 438 1.65 8.90 12.61
CA PHE A 438 2.40 9.24 13.84
C PHE A 438 2.35 8.12 14.88
N LYS A 439 1.19 7.48 15.06
CA LYS A 439 1.06 6.31 15.96
C LYS A 439 1.93 5.16 15.47
N SER A 440 1.94 4.87 14.16
CA SER A 440 2.81 3.85 13.56
C SER A 440 4.30 4.20 13.72
N ALA A 441 4.68 5.46 13.48
CA ALA A 441 6.06 5.93 13.60
C ALA A 441 6.58 5.86 15.04
N TYR A 442 5.75 6.19 16.04
CA TYR A 442 6.09 6.02 17.43
C TYR A 442 6.37 4.56 17.80
N LEU A 443 5.49 3.64 17.38
CA LEU A 443 5.69 2.22 17.64
C LEU A 443 6.98 1.72 16.99
N ARG A 444 7.26 2.15 15.76
CA ARG A 444 8.52 1.84 15.09
C ARG A 444 9.74 2.39 15.82
N ALA A 445 9.66 3.61 16.36
CA ALA A 445 10.79 4.26 17.04
C ALA A 445 11.13 3.60 18.38
N TYR A 446 10.12 3.23 19.17
CA TYR A 446 10.30 2.75 20.54
C TYR A 446 10.17 1.24 20.72
N TYR A 447 9.46 0.56 19.81
CA TYR A 447 9.14 -0.87 19.89
C TYR A 447 9.30 -1.55 18.52
N PRO A 448 10.51 -1.44 17.93
CA PRO A 448 10.72 -1.90 16.54
C PRO A 448 10.45 -3.39 16.34
N ALA A 449 10.73 -4.24 17.32
CA ALA A 449 10.52 -5.68 17.20
C ALA A 449 9.02 -6.03 17.16
N GLU A 450 8.24 -5.49 18.09
CA GLU A 450 6.79 -5.67 18.15
C GLU A 450 6.11 -5.06 16.93
N PHE A 451 6.59 -3.90 16.48
CA PHE A 451 6.05 -3.21 15.32
C PHE A 451 6.29 -3.99 14.02
N ILE A 452 7.54 -4.39 13.72
CA ILE A 452 7.87 -5.15 12.50
C ILE A 452 7.12 -6.49 12.49
N ALA A 453 7.06 -7.20 13.63
CA ALA A 453 6.30 -8.43 13.75
C ALA A 453 4.80 -8.22 13.42
N ALA A 454 4.20 -7.16 13.93
CA ALA A 454 2.80 -6.82 13.63
C ALA A 454 2.58 -6.43 12.16
N VAL A 455 3.52 -5.67 11.54
CA VAL A 455 3.45 -5.31 10.12
C VAL A 455 3.44 -6.55 9.24
N VAL A 456 4.39 -7.47 9.48
CA VAL A 456 4.50 -8.68 8.64
C VAL A 456 3.34 -9.64 8.89
N SER A 457 2.87 -9.79 10.13
CA SER A 457 1.73 -10.65 10.48
C SER A 457 0.43 -10.19 9.80
N ASN A 458 0.19 -8.90 9.74
CA ASN A 458 -1.02 -8.36 9.11
C ASN A 458 -0.90 -8.24 7.59
N GLN A 459 0.27 -8.50 6.98
CA GLN A 459 0.51 -8.37 5.54
C GLN A 459 0.04 -7.00 5.01
N GLY A 460 0.18 -5.96 5.81
CA GLY A 460 -0.50 -4.68 5.67
C GLY A 460 0.37 -3.54 5.18
N GLY A 461 1.46 -3.82 4.47
CA GLY A 461 2.38 -2.80 4.03
C GLY A 461 2.54 -2.71 2.51
N TYR A 462 3.32 -1.73 2.09
CA TYR A 462 3.67 -1.50 0.69
C TYR A 462 4.71 -2.51 0.18
N TYR A 463 5.56 -3.03 1.07
CA TYR A 463 6.67 -3.89 0.73
C TYR A 463 6.37 -5.38 1.02
N SER A 464 7.24 -6.26 0.51
CA SER A 464 7.17 -7.70 0.82
C SER A 464 7.59 -7.99 2.25
N ALA A 465 7.19 -9.16 2.77
CA ALA A 465 7.65 -9.63 4.09
C ALA A 465 9.18 -9.62 4.21
N PHE A 466 9.88 -10.07 3.16
CA PHE A 466 11.34 -10.04 3.10
C PHE A 466 11.91 -8.64 3.32
N ALA A 467 11.36 -7.63 2.63
CA ALA A 467 11.85 -6.26 2.74
C ALA A 467 11.67 -5.67 4.15
N TYR A 468 10.56 -6.00 4.83
CA TYR A 468 10.37 -5.59 6.23
C TYR A 468 11.32 -6.31 7.18
N LEU A 469 11.62 -7.59 6.95
CA LEU A 469 12.59 -8.32 7.76
C LEU A 469 14.03 -7.81 7.52
N SER A 470 14.36 -7.47 6.27
CA SER A 470 15.62 -6.78 5.92
C SER A 470 15.73 -5.43 6.63
N GLU A 471 14.66 -4.66 6.65
CA GLU A 471 14.60 -3.40 7.40
C GLU A 471 14.78 -3.64 8.90
N GLY A 472 14.15 -4.67 9.46
CA GLY A 472 14.35 -5.09 10.83
C GLY A 472 15.84 -5.37 11.15
N ARG A 473 16.55 -6.08 10.25
CA ARG A 473 18.00 -6.31 10.40
C ARG A 473 18.81 -5.00 10.38
N ARG A 474 18.50 -4.07 9.48
CA ARG A 474 19.13 -2.73 9.46
C ARG A 474 18.87 -1.92 10.73
N MET A 475 17.72 -2.14 11.38
CA MET A 475 17.40 -1.56 12.69
C MET A 475 18.09 -2.27 13.86
N GLY A 476 18.90 -3.31 13.61
CA GLY A 476 19.59 -4.09 14.62
C GLY A 476 18.77 -5.23 15.22
N LEU A 477 17.65 -5.60 14.62
CA LEU A 477 16.83 -6.72 15.08
C LEU A 477 17.39 -8.06 14.59
N THR A 478 17.40 -9.06 15.46
CA THR A 478 17.68 -10.45 15.11
C THR A 478 16.43 -11.12 14.58
N ILE A 479 16.48 -11.67 13.37
CA ILE A 479 15.38 -12.44 12.81
C ILE A 479 15.57 -13.91 13.14
N LEU A 480 14.70 -14.46 13.97
CA LEU A 480 14.72 -15.84 14.45
C LEU A 480 13.88 -16.75 13.53
N PRO A 481 14.37 -17.95 13.18
CA PRO A 481 13.62 -18.89 12.36
C PRO A 481 12.35 -19.38 13.08
N PRO A 482 11.41 -20.02 12.35
CA PRO A 482 10.25 -20.63 12.97
C PRO A 482 10.68 -21.78 13.91
N ASP A 483 9.93 -21.97 15.00
CA ASP A 483 10.19 -22.94 16.04
C ASP A 483 8.89 -23.57 16.52
N ILE A 484 8.86 -24.89 16.67
CA ILE A 484 7.64 -25.63 16.99
C ILE A 484 7.08 -25.30 18.38
N ASN A 485 7.95 -24.92 19.31
CA ASN A 485 7.59 -24.57 20.67
C ASN A 485 7.38 -23.05 20.90
N LEU A 486 7.94 -22.20 20.04
CA LEU A 486 8.00 -20.75 20.29
C LEU A 486 7.23 -19.91 19.26
N SER A 487 7.09 -20.40 18.01
CA SER A 487 6.37 -19.63 16.99
C SER A 487 4.87 -19.67 17.19
N GLU A 488 4.21 -18.55 17.11
CA GLU A 488 2.78 -18.42 16.97
C GLU A 488 2.38 -18.48 15.48
N TRP A 489 1.07 -18.38 15.19
CA TRP A 489 0.63 -18.27 13.81
C TRP A 489 1.27 -17.06 13.13
N GLY A 490 1.09 -15.86 13.67
CA GLY A 490 1.76 -14.64 13.24
C GLY A 490 3.19 -14.54 13.74
N TYR A 491 3.91 -13.55 13.25
CA TYR A 491 5.23 -13.18 13.76
C TYR A 491 5.13 -12.63 15.17
N THR A 492 6.15 -12.86 15.98
CA THR A 492 6.24 -12.30 17.33
C THR A 492 7.52 -11.49 17.49
N GLY A 493 7.37 -10.30 18.08
CA GLY A 493 8.49 -9.41 18.37
C GLY A 493 8.67 -9.24 19.87
N SER A 494 9.89 -9.33 20.35
CA SER A 494 10.22 -9.02 21.75
C SER A 494 11.68 -8.61 21.89
N ARG A 495 11.96 -7.65 22.78
CA ARG A 495 13.32 -7.12 23.00
C ARG A 495 13.93 -6.61 21.68
N GLN A 496 14.94 -7.30 21.13
CA GLN A 496 15.60 -6.96 19.87
C GLN A 496 15.51 -8.13 18.86
N ALA A 497 14.45 -8.92 18.92
CA ALA A 497 14.29 -10.07 18.04
C ALA A 497 12.85 -10.16 17.49
N VAL A 498 12.74 -10.61 16.24
CA VAL A 498 11.49 -10.97 15.58
C VAL A 498 11.57 -12.45 15.22
N ARG A 499 10.63 -13.24 15.70
CA ARG A 499 10.49 -14.65 15.34
C ARG A 499 9.51 -14.82 14.20
N VAL A 500 9.90 -15.61 13.21
CA VAL A 500 9.06 -15.95 12.07
C VAL A 500 7.86 -16.78 12.53
N GLY A 501 6.66 -16.35 12.13
CA GLY A 501 5.41 -17.04 12.40
C GLY A 501 5.19 -18.25 11.49
N LEU A 502 4.38 -19.21 11.94
CA LEU A 502 4.04 -20.41 11.17
C LEU A 502 3.27 -20.06 9.88
N MET A 503 2.56 -18.94 9.84
CA MET A 503 1.85 -18.43 8.66
C MET A 503 2.77 -18.18 7.44
N GLN A 504 4.09 -18.03 7.67
CA GLN A 504 5.04 -17.80 6.58
C GLN A 504 5.39 -19.10 5.83
N ILE A 505 5.12 -20.25 6.41
CA ILE A 505 5.38 -21.55 5.78
C ILE A 505 4.30 -21.80 4.74
N LYS A 506 4.64 -21.69 3.47
CA LYS A 506 3.74 -21.88 2.33
C LYS A 506 3.06 -23.25 2.40
N SER A 507 1.77 -23.28 2.18
CA SER A 507 0.93 -24.48 2.21
C SER A 507 0.77 -25.14 3.60
N LEU A 508 1.28 -24.55 4.66
CA LEU A 508 0.94 -24.99 6.02
C LEU A 508 -0.50 -24.60 6.35
N GLN A 509 -1.28 -25.55 6.81
CA GLN A 509 -2.69 -25.33 7.15
C GLN A 509 -2.80 -24.57 8.49
N GLU A 510 -3.62 -23.50 8.51
CA GLU A 510 -3.85 -22.69 9.71
C GLU A 510 -4.47 -23.50 10.86
N ASP A 511 -5.40 -24.42 10.55
CA ASP A 511 -6.00 -25.32 11.52
C ASP A 511 -4.95 -26.20 12.21
N LEU A 512 -4.00 -26.74 11.43
CA LEU A 512 -2.90 -27.53 12.01
C LEU A 512 -2.01 -26.67 12.90
N ALA A 513 -1.65 -25.47 12.46
CA ALA A 513 -0.84 -24.55 13.26
C ALA A 513 -1.55 -24.20 14.57
N SER A 514 -2.86 -23.93 14.52
CA SER A 514 -3.69 -23.68 15.71
C SER A 514 -3.69 -24.87 16.66
N ARG A 515 -3.85 -26.10 16.17
CA ARG A 515 -3.75 -27.33 16.99
C ARG A 515 -2.39 -27.50 17.64
N ILE A 516 -1.29 -27.23 16.89
CA ILE A 516 0.08 -27.27 17.44
C ILE A 516 0.24 -26.28 18.60
N ILE A 517 -0.25 -25.05 18.42
CA ILE A 517 -0.13 -23.99 19.43
C ILE A 517 -0.96 -24.31 20.67
N VAL A 518 -2.21 -24.67 20.52
CA VAL A 518 -3.12 -25.00 21.63
C VAL A 518 -2.59 -26.21 22.41
N GLU A 519 -2.13 -27.26 21.71
CA GLU A 519 -1.62 -28.47 22.33
C GLU A 519 -0.37 -28.21 23.19
N ARG A 520 0.60 -27.43 22.70
CA ARG A 520 1.79 -27.09 23.51
C ARG A 520 1.47 -26.17 24.68
N GLN A 521 0.47 -25.30 24.55
CA GLN A 521 0.02 -24.41 25.63
C GLN A 521 -0.70 -25.20 26.74
N THR A 522 -1.44 -26.25 26.38
CA THR A 522 -2.21 -27.06 27.32
C THR A 522 -1.35 -28.13 27.99
N ASN A 523 -0.53 -28.84 27.21
CA ASN A 523 0.18 -30.04 27.64
C ASN A 523 1.70 -29.85 27.72
N GLY A 524 2.19 -28.62 27.61
CA GLY A 524 3.59 -28.24 27.67
C GLY A 524 4.34 -28.42 26.34
N PRO A 525 5.59 -27.95 26.29
CA PRO A 525 6.38 -27.93 25.07
C PRO A 525 6.66 -29.33 24.52
N TYR A 526 6.78 -29.44 23.20
CA TYR A 526 7.19 -30.68 22.53
C TYR A 526 8.64 -30.99 22.83
N ARG A 527 8.92 -32.28 23.14
CA ARG A 527 10.26 -32.77 23.49
C ARG A 527 11.01 -33.34 22.28
N SER A 528 10.27 -33.76 21.25
CA SER A 528 10.84 -34.36 20.04
C SER A 528 9.83 -34.31 18.89
N LEU A 529 10.26 -34.64 17.66
CA LEU A 529 9.36 -34.85 16.53
C LEU A 529 8.30 -35.91 16.84
N HIS A 530 8.71 -37.05 17.48
CA HIS A 530 7.78 -38.14 17.81
C HIS A 530 6.70 -37.69 18.79
N ASP A 531 7.06 -36.95 19.83
CA ASP A 531 6.11 -36.36 20.80
C ASP A 531 5.06 -35.47 20.10
N MET A 532 5.50 -34.64 19.15
CA MET A 532 4.57 -33.82 18.36
C MET A 532 3.68 -34.65 17.44
N LEU A 533 4.24 -35.66 16.77
CA LEU A 533 3.47 -36.55 15.90
C LEU A 533 2.38 -37.33 16.67
N ASP A 534 2.68 -37.81 17.85
CA ASP A 534 1.74 -38.56 18.70
C ASP A 534 0.60 -37.67 19.20
N ARG A 535 0.92 -36.44 19.62
CA ARG A 535 -0.03 -35.50 20.23
C ARG A 535 -0.92 -34.81 19.20
N VAL A 536 -0.35 -34.38 18.05
CA VAL A 536 -1.04 -33.54 17.05
C VAL A 536 -1.57 -34.35 15.87
N LYS A 537 -0.89 -35.47 15.52
CA LYS A 537 -1.21 -36.35 14.38
C LYS A 537 -1.39 -35.60 13.07
N PRO A 538 -0.40 -34.83 12.60
CA PRO A 538 -0.46 -34.11 11.33
C PRO A 538 -0.36 -35.07 10.14
N GLU A 539 -0.82 -34.65 8.98
CA GLU A 539 -0.51 -35.32 7.72
C GLU A 539 1.00 -35.28 7.45
N ILE A 540 1.55 -36.32 6.78
CA ILE A 540 2.98 -36.41 6.48
C ILE A 540 3.48 -35.18 5.69
N ALA A 541 2.71 -34.75 4.69
CA ALA A 541 3.04 -33.59 3.89
C ALA A 541 3.24 -32.34 4.77
N GLN A 542 2.35 -32.13 5.73
CA GLN A 542 2.41 -31.01 6.67
C GLN A 542 3.59 -31.12 7.65
N ALA A 543 3.84 -32.31 8.19
CA ALA A 543 5.02 -32.56 9.05
C ALA A 543 6.34 -32.36 8.26
N THR A 544 6.37 -32.73 6.98
CA THR A 544 7.52 -32.50 6.07
C THR A 544 7.80 -31.02 5.92
N LEU A 545 6.78 -30.17 5.74
CA LEU A 545 6.96 -28.72 5.65
C LEU A 545 7.61 -28.16 6.93
N LEU A 546 7.11 -28.57 8.11
CA LEU A 546 7.66 -28.12 9.40
C LEU A 546 9.12 -28.54 9.61
N ILE A 547 9.50 -29.76 9.20
CA ILE A 547 10.89 -30.23 9.28
C ILE A 547 11.77 -29.43 8.32
N LYS A 548 11.40 -29.29 7.06
CA LYS A 548 12.17 -28.54 6.06
C LYS A 548 12.32 -27.06 6.47
N ALA A 549 11.29 -26.47 7.07
CA ALA A 549 11.31 -25.11 7.59
C ALA A 549 12.23 -24.92 8.81
N GLY A 550 12.71 -26.01 9.42
CA GLY A 550 13.58 -25.97 10.58
C GLY A 550 12.85 -25.79 11.92
N CYS A 551 11.52 -26.02 11.97
CA CYS A 551 10.74 -25.82 13.20
C CYS A 551 11.22 -26.69 14.37
N PHE A 552 11.93 -27.78 14.13
CA PHE A 552 12.41 -28.71 15.15
C PHE A 552 13.87 -28.51 15.54
N ASP A 553 14.61 -27.61 14.91
CA ASP A 553 16.05 -27.45 15.08
C ASP A 553 16.46 -27.22 16.55
N SER A 554 15.60 -26.60 17.34
CA SER A 554 15.86 -26.32 18.78
C SER A 554 15.71 -27.53 19.69
N ILE A 555 15.05 -28.62 19.25
CA ILE A 555 14.70 -29.78 20.09
C ILE A 555 15.21 -31.11 19.55
N THR A 556 15.97 -31.10 18.46
CA THR A 556 16.44 -32.34 17.81
C THR A 556 17.72 -32.92 18.39
N GLY A 557 18.45 -32.16 19.20
CA GLY A 557 19.79 -32.57 19.68
C GLY A 557 20.76 -32.76 18.53
N GLU A 558 21.30 -33.95 18.37
CA GLU A 558 22.27 -34.30 17.31
C GLU A 558 21.60 -34.71 15.98
N LEU A 559 20.28 -34.75 15.91
CA LEU A 559 19.57 -35.17 14.70
C LEU A 559 19.51 -34.03 13.66
N THR A 560 19.82 -34.38 12.44
CA THR A 560 19.74 -33.51 11.27
C THR A 560 18.32 -33.46 10.68
N ARG A 561 17.97 -32.43 9.92
CA ARG A 561 16.68 -32.37 9.21
C ARG A 561 16.45 -33.58 8.28
N PRO A 562 17.44 -34.08 7.50
CA PRO A 562 17.32 -35.35 6.78
C PRO A 562 17.00 -36.54 7.68
N ALA A 563 17.63 -36.63 8.87
CA ALA A 563 17.35 -37.71 9.81
C ALA A 563 15.91 -37.65 10.34
N LEU A 564 15.39 -36.48 10.60
CA LEU A 564 13.98 -36.27 11.00
C LEU A 564 13.02 -36.71 9.89
N LEU A 565 13.30 -36.40 8.63
CA LEU A 565 12.49 -36.87 7.50
C LEU A 565 12.51 -38.41 7.39
N TRP A 566 13.66 -39.02 7.54
CA TRP A 566 13.74 -40.48 7.56
C TRP A 566 12.92 -41.10 8.68
N ARG A 567 12.97 -40.54 9.89
CA ARG A 567 12.14 -41.00 11.02
C ARG A 567 10.65 -40.80 10.76
N LEU A 568 10.26 -39.69 10.17
CA LEU A 568 8.88 -39.40 9.77
C LEU A 568 8.35 -40.49 8.81
N PHE A 569 9.10 -40.81 7.76
CA PHE A 569 8.69 -41.81 6.78
C PHE A 569 8.79 -43.26 7.34
N ALA A 570 9.78 -43.54 8.19
CA ALA A 570 9.91 -44.84 8.82
C ALA A 570 8.82 -45.15 9.84
N SER A 571 8.27 -44.16 10.52
CA SER A 571 7.16 -44.33 11.45
C SER A 571 5.88 -44.86 10.78
N GLN A 572 5.79 -44.77 9.45
CA GLN A 572 4.69 -45.32 8.65
C GLN A 572 4.93 -46.73 8.12
N ALA A 573 6.19 -47.13 7.99
CA ALA A 573 6.53 -48.50 7.63
C ALA A 573 6.41 -49.34 8.89
N ALA A 574 5.48 -50.29 8.94
CA ALA A 574 5.19 -51.17 10.07
C ALA A 574 6.44 -52.01 10.60
N LYS A 575 7.63 -51.61 10.28
CA LYS A 575 8.88 -52.17 10.75
C LYS A 575 9.65 -51.14 11.52
N THR A 576 9.97 -51.42 12.78
CA THR A 576 10.94 -50.65 13.58
C THR A 576 12.24 -50.58 12.74
N PRO A 577 12.71 -49.39 12.34
CA PRO A 577 13.97 -49.32 11.60
C PRO A 577 15.10 -49.81 12.53
N GLY A 578 15.92 -50.72 12.02
CA GLY A 578 17.19 -51.03 12.65
C GLY A 578 18.07 -49.73 12.77
N TYR A 579 19.24 -49.81 13.31
CA TYR A 579 20.18 -48.71 13.43
C TYR A 579 20.36 -48.03 12.06
N LEU A 580 19.78 -46.85 11.87
CA LEU A 580 19.94 -46.04 10.67
C LEU A 580 21.10 -45.04 10.96
N PRO A 581 22.07 -44.93 10.10
CA PRO A 581 23.10 -43.92 10.24
C PRO A 581 22.46 -42.54 10.14
N ILE A 582 22.92 -41.59 10.95
CA ILE A 582 22.44 -40.20 10.89
C ILE A 582 22.99 -39.56 9.59
N PRO A 583 22.16 -39.22 8.62
CA PRO A 583 22.61 -38.57 7.40
C PRO A 583 23.18 -37.19 7.71
N ALA A 584 24.14 -36.72 6.89
CA ALA A 584 24.69 -35.38 7.03
C ALA A 584 23.58 -34.32 6.93
N GLU A 585 23.79 -33.21 7.63
CA GLU A 585 22.88 -32.08 7.54
C GLU A 585 22.85 -31.47 6.12
N TYR A 586 21.76 -30.87 5.72
CA TYR A 586 21.66 -30.12 4.48
C TYR A 586 22.76 -29.06 4.39
N SER A 587 23.36 -28.92 3.22
CA SER A 587 24.26 -27.81 2.94
C SER A 587 23.52 -26.47 3.06
N LEU A 588 24.26 -25.40 3.23
CA LEU A 588 23.67 -24.05 3.26
C LEU A 588 22.81 -23.79 2.00
N GLN A 589 23.32 -24.21 0.84
CA GLN A 589 22.57 -24.03 -0.43
C GLN A 589 21.24 -24.80 -0.43
N GLN A 590 21.22 -26.03 0.09
CA GLN A 590 19.96 -26.79 0.21
C GLN A 590 18.99 -26.17 1.22
N LYS A 591 19.50 -25.66 2.37
CA LYS A 591 18.67 -24.93 3.33
C LYS A 591 18.05 -23.68 2.72
N LEU A 592 18.83 -22.91 1.98
CA LEU A 592 18.35 -21.71 1.29
C LEU A 592 17.31 -22.04 0.20
N HIS A 593 17.49 -23.17 -0.50
CA HIS A 593 16.48 -23.66 -1.44
C HIS A 593 15.16 -23.97 -0.72
N HIS A 594 15.19 -24.67 0.42
CA HIS A 594 14.00 -24.90 1.23
C HIS A 594 13.37 -23.60 1.74
N GLU A 595 14.19 -22.62 2.15
CA GLU A 595 13.70 -21.31 2.58
C GLU A 595 12.96 -20.57 1.44
N LEU A 596 13.52 -20.57 0.24
CA LEU A 596 12.89 -19.99 -0.94
C LEU A 596 11.58 -20.71 -1.30
N GLU A 597 11.58 -22.05 -1.26
CA GLU A 597 10.38 -22.86 -1.50
C GLU A 597 9.28 -22.54 -0.48
N LEU A 598 9.62 -22.51 0.81
CA LEU A 598 8.65 -22.45 1.91
C LEU A 598 8.30 -21.02 2.34
N PHE A 599 9.26 -20.11 2.33
CA PHE A 599 9.04 -18.72 2.80
C PHE A 599 8.91 -17.72 1.65
N GLY A 600 9.38 -18.08 0.45
CA GLY A 600 9.45 -17.19 -0.71
C GLY A 600 10.67 -16.25 -0.69
N PHE A 601 11.56 -16.38 0.31
CA PHE A 601 12.79 -15.61 0.45
C PHE A 601 13.80 -16.33 1.35
N PRO A 602 15.12 -16.06 1.21
CA PRO A 602 16.12 -16.59 2.11
C PRO A 602 16.04 -15.91 3.48
N LEU A 603 15.95 -16.73 4.52
CA LEU A 603 15.87 -16.28 5.91
C LEU A 603 17.25 -16.24 6.58
N SER A 604 18.09 -17.25 6.30
CA SER A 604 19.37 -17.44 6.99
C SER A 604 20.43 -16.41 6.60
N CYS A 605 20.34 -15.79 5.41
CA CYS A 605 21.29 -14.78 4.94
C CYS A 605 20.62 -13.74 4.01
N HIS A 606 21.33 -12.66 3.70
CA HIS A 606 20.91 -11.72 2.66
C HIS A 606 21.06 -12.38 1.28
N PRO A 607 20.10 -12.21 0.33
CA PRO A 607 20.18 -12.84 -1.00
C PRO A 607 21.48 -12.59 -1.76
N LEU A 608 22.11 -11.43 -1.59
CA LEU A 608 23.37 -11.10 -2.25
C LEU A 608 24.56 -11.94 -1.74
N GLU A 609 24.46 -12.58 -0.58
CA GLU A 609 25.51 -13.50 -0.10
C GLU A 609 25.65 -14.74 -0.98
N LEU A 610 24.59 -15.16 -1.65
CA LEU A 610 24.62 -16.24 -2.64
C LEU A 610 25.54 -15.94 -3.83
N PHE A 611 25.79 -14.67 -4.09
CA PHE A 611 26.62 -14.18 -5.20
C PHE A 611 28.01 -13.70 -4.75
N LYS A 612 28.41 -13.96 -3.51
CA LYS A 612 29.64 -13.42 -2.90
C LYS A 612 30.88 -13.58 -3.79
N ASP A 613 31.08 -14.76 -4.39
CA ASP A 613 32.24 -15.06 -5.23
C ASP A 613 32.23 -14.28 -6.55
N ILE A 614 31.05 -14.02 -7.08
CA ILE A 614 30.84 -13.20 -8.30
C ILE A 614 31.06 -11.74 -7.96
N LEU A 615 30.46 -11.28 -6.84
CA LEU A 615 30.55 -9.90 -6.38
C LEU A 615 31.98 -9.47 -6.06
N ALA A 616 32.81 -10.37 -5.54
CA ALA A 616 34.22 -10.12 -5.28
C ALA A 616 35.02 -9.76 -6.54
N ARG A 617 34.52 -10.10 -7.73
CA ARG A 617 35.15 -9.83 -9.04
C ARG A 617 34.60 -8.58 -9.74
N ILE A 618 33.54 -7.99 -9.23
CA ILE A 618 32.90 -6.79 -9.83
C ILE A 618 33.25 -5.60 -8.98
N PRO A 619 34.02 -4.63 -9.50
CA PRO A 619 34.25 -3.37 -8.79
C PRO A 619 32.92 -2.63 -8.59
N HIS A 620 32.56 -2.40 -7.34
CA HIS A 620 31.31 -1.69 -6.98
C HIS A 620 31.47 -0.97 -5.65
N ILE A 621 30.62 0.01 -5.39
CA ILE A 621 30.55 0.73 -4.12
C ILE A 621 29.35 0.27 -3.31
N PRO A 622 29.42 0.26 -1.96
CA PRO A 622 28.26 0.02 -1.11
C PRO A 622 27.22 1.12 -1.25
N ALA A 623 25.93 0.78 -1.16
CA ALA A 623 24.83 1.75 -1.29
C ALA A 623 24.87 2.89 -0.26
N LYS A 624 25.37 2.63 0.97
CA LYS A 624 25.54 3.65 2.02
C LYS A 624 26.51 4.76 1.63
N ASP A 625 27.46 4.49 0.71
CA ASP A 625 28.50 5.43 0.31
C ASP A 625 28.13 6.28 -0.92
N LEU A 626 26.95 6.06 -1.52
CA LEU A 626 26.45 6.80 -2.69
C LEU A 626 26.56 8.34 -2.52
N ALA A 627 26.29 8.85 -1.32
CA ALA A 627 26.36 10.28 -1.04
C ALA A 627 27.78 10.88 -1.19
N GLN A 628 28.81 10.06 -1.16
CA GLN A 628 30.22 10.50 -1.34
C GLN A 628 30.59 10.62 -2.82
N HIS A 629 29.75 10.13 -3.74
CA HIS A 629 30.01 10.03 -5.18
C HIS A 629 29.05 10.89 -6.02
N VAL A 630 28.53 11.98 -5.46
CA VAL A 630 27.61 12.88 -6.17
C VAL A 630 28.25 13.42 -7.44
N GLY A 631 27.56 13.30 -8.56
CA GLY A 631 28.03 13.72 -9.89
C GLY A 631 28.86 12.68 -10.64
N GLU A 632 29.29 11.62 -9.98
CA GLU A 632 30.10 10.54 -10.56
C GLU A 632 29.24 9.43 -11.17
N GLN A 633 29.84 8.66 -12.06
CA GLN A 633 29.28 7.42 -12.56
C GLN A 633 29.85 6.27 -11.72
N VAL A 634 28.96 5.54 -11.07
CA VAL A 634 29.30 4.44 -10.17
C VAL A 634 28.61 3.14 -10.57
N THR A 635 29.15 2.04 -10.09
CA THR A 635 28.49 0.74 -10.12
C THR A 635 28.09 0.34 -8.71
N VAL A 636 26.84 -0.04 -8.53
CA VAL A 636 26.24 -0.52 -7.27
C VAL A 636 25.58 -1.87 -7.52
N ILE A 637 25.58 -2.71 -6.52
CA ILE A 637 24.84 -3.97 -6.56
C ILE A 637 23.55 -3.79 -5.77
N GLY A 638 22.46 -4.40 -6.22
CA GLY A 638 21.21 -4.33 -5.46
C GLY A 638 20.26 -5.48 -5.74
N TRP A 639 19.56 -5.87 -4.69
CA TRP A 639 18.37 -6.72 -4.75
C TRP A 639 17.15 -5.84 -4.97
N LEU A 640 16.33 -6.15 -5.97
CA LEU A 640 15.16 -5.32 -6.29
C LEU A 640 14.05 -5.53 -5.26
N VAL A 641 13.75 -4.47 -4.50
CA VAL A 641 12.76 -4.46 -3.43
C VAL A 641 11.38 -4.08 -3.95
N THR A 642 11.31 -3.04 -4.78
CA THR A 642 10.06 -2.56 -5.37
C THR A 642 10.31 -1.78 -6.66
N GLU A 643 9.30 -1.75 -7.51
CA GLU A 643 9.32 -1.08 -8.80
C GLU A 643 8.02 -0.29 -9.04
N LYS A 644 8.09 0.80 -9.78
CA LYS A 644 6.91 1.58 -10.17
C LYS A 644 7.08 2.23 -11.53
N ILE A 645 6.28 1.79 -12.48
CA ILE A 645 6.22 2.38 -13.81
C ILE A 645 5.31 3.62 -13.76
N ILE A 646 5.75 4.70 -14.40
CA ILE A 646 4.97 5.92 -14.60
C ILE A 646 5.16 6.43 -16.03
N SER A 647 4.23 7.28 -16.49
CA SER A 647 4.39 7.97 -17.78
C SER A 647 4.93 9.39 -17.58
N THR A 648 5.85 9.80 -18.44
CA THR A 648 6.32 11.19 -18.52
C THR A 648 5.22 12.12 -19.03
N LYS A 649 5.45 13.44 -19.02
CA LYS A 649 4.53 14.43 -19.63
C LYS A 649 4.27 14.20 -21.12
N LYS A 650 5.18 13.51 -21.80
CA LYS A 650 5.05 13.13 -23.22
C LYS A 650 4.37 11.79 -23.43
N GLY A 651 3.89 11.13 -22.38
CA GLY A 651 3.30 9.80 -22.43
C GLY A 651 4.32 8.65 -22.48
N GLU A 652 5.63 8.93 -22.46
CA GLU A 652 6.66 7.89 -22.51
C GLU A 652 6.81 7.22 -21.15
N PRO A 653 6.88 5.88 -21.06
CA PRO A 653 7.06 5.19 -19.82
C PRO A 653 8.49 5.32 -19.28
N MET A 654 8.59 5.44 -17.96
CA MET A 654 9.82 5.38 -17.18
C MET A 654 9.56 4.63 -15.87
N GLU A 655 10.60 4.21 -15.20
CA GLU A 655 10.46 3.39 -14.01
C GLU A 655 11.33 3.88 -12.87
N PHE A 656 10.72 3.92 -11.68
CA PHE A 656 11.42 4.06 -10.41
C PHE A 656 11.59 2.70 -9.78
N ILE A 657 12.79 2.39 -9.37
CA ILE A 657 13.12 1.15 -8.66
C ILE A 657 13.80 1.49 -7.33
N THR A 658 13.47 0.71 -6.30
CA THR A 658 14.19 0.74 -5.03
C THR A 658 14.91 -0.59 -4.89
N LEU A 659 16.21 -0.52 -4.69
CA LEU A 659 17.09 -1.67 -4.48
C LEU A 659 17.68 -1.61 -3.06
N GLU A 660 18.11 -2.78 -2.57
CA GLU A 660 18.88 -2.87 -1.34
C GLU A 660 20.17 -3.66 -1.55
N ASP A 661 21.21 -3.25 -0.86
CA ASP A 661 22.34 -4.12 -0.54
C ASP A 661 22.34 -4.44 0.96
N GLN A 662 23.38 -5.06 1.44
CA GLN A 662 23.53 -5.35 2.87
C GLN A 662 23.67 -4.09 3.75
N THR A 663 23.97 -2.93 3.16
CA THR A 663 24.29 -1.68 3.87
C THR A 663 23.12 -0.69 3.90
N SER A 664 22.37 -0.57 2.80
CA SER A 664 21.31 0.43 2.69
C SER A 664 20.31 0.11 1.58
N LEU A 665 19.16 0.81 1.62
CA LEU A 665 18.26 0.98 0.50
C LEU A 665 18.71 2.17 -0.35
N TYR A 666 18.55 2.08 -1.66
CA TYR A 666 18.75 3.21 -2.56
C TYR A 666 17.71 3.24 -3.68
N ASP A 667 17.36 4.45 -4.09
CA ASP A 667 16.38 4.68 -5.14
C ASP A 667 17.09 4.95 -6.46
N ALA A 668 16.62 4.33 -7.54
CA ALA A 668 17.17 4.49 -8.87
C ALA A 668 16.08 4.75 -9.91
N THR A 669 16.43 5.49 -10.97
CA THR A 669 15.50 5.91 -12.01
C THR A 669 15.95 5.43 -13.37
N LEU A 670 15.07 4.70 -14.07
CA LEU A 670 15.22 4.35 -15.47
C LEU A 670 14.38 5.32 -16.31
N PHE A 671 15.04 6.29 -16.94
CA PHE A 671 14.40 7.19 -17.90
C PHE A 671 13.98 6.45 -19.18
N PRO A 672 13.10 7.00 -20.03
CA PRO A 672 12.46 6.26 -21.12
C PRO A 672 13.39 5.45 -22.02
N GLN A 673 14.56 6.00 -22.39
CA GLN A 673 15.53 5.26 -23.21
C GLN A 673 16.10 4.03 -22.49
N THR A 674 16.51 4.22 -21.23
CA THR A 674 17.07 3.16 -20.39
C THR A 674 15.99 2.13 -20.04
N TYR A 675 14.78 2.60 -19.74
CA TYR A 675 13.65 1.71 -19.47
C TYR A 675 13.33 0.82 -20.67
N ARG A 676 13.17 1.37 -21.88
CA ARG A 676 12.93 0.58 -23.10
C ARG A 676 13.98 -0.49 -23.32
N ARG A 677 15.23 -0.22 -22.95
CA ARG A 677 16.34 -1.15 -23.13
C ARG A 677 16.36 -2.28 -22.12
N TYR A 678 15.98 -2.03 -20.88
CA TYR A 678 16.19 -2.98 -19.77
C TYR A 678 14.91 -3.45 -19.08
N CYS A 679 13.74 -2.95 -19.40
CA CYS A 679 12.47 -3.31 -18.72
C CYS A 679 12.19 -4.83 -18.74
N HIS A 680 12.67 -5.55 -19.76
CA HIS A 680 12.51 -6.99 -19.88
C HIS A 680 13.35 -7.81 -18.89
N LEU A 681 14.37 -7.18 -18.28
CA LEU A 681 15.22 -7.81 -17.26
C LEU A 681 14.68 -7.60 -15.85
N LEU A 682 13.84 -6.57 -15.64
CA LEU A 682 13.36 -6.21 -14.31
C LEU A 682 12.33 -7.23 -13.81
N ALA A 683 12.58 -7.74 -12.63
CA ALA A 683 11.67 -8.56 -11.84
C ALA A 683 12.01 -8.37 -10.36
N THR A 684 11.00 -8.26 -9.53
CA THR A 684 11.18 -8.25 -8.07
C THR A 684 11.86 -9.55 -7.61
N ASN A 685 12.59 -9.48 -6.52
CA ASN A 685 13.35 -10.61 -5.96
C ASN A 685 14.49 -11.13 -6.87
N GLN A 686 15.12 -10.22 -7.60
CA GLN A 686 16.31 -10.49 -8.40
C GLN A 686 17.46 -9.55 -8.00
N ALA A 687 18.69 -10.02 -8.23
CA ALA A 687 19.91 -9.25 -7.99
C ALA A 687 20.40 -8.59 -9.28
N TYR A 688 20.83 -7.34 -9.20
CA TYR A 688 21.29 -6.56 -10.33
C TYR A 688 22.63 -5.88 -10.06
N VAL A 689 23.43 -5.78 -11.12
CA VAL A 689 24.55 -4.83 -11.24
C VAL A 689 24.00 -3.59 -11.92
N VAL A 690 24.02 -2.47 -11.23
CA VAL A 690 23.45 -1.20 -11.70
C VAL A 690 24.57 -0.19 -11.86
N THR A 691 24.78 0.30 -13.09
CA THR A 691 25.71 1.39 -13.37
C THR A 691 24.93 2.64 -13.70
N GLY A 692 25.23 3.72 -12.99
CA GLY A 692 24.48 4.97 -13.16
C GLY A 692 25.25 6.19 -12.65
N ARG A 693 24.66 7.36 -12.87
CA ARG A 693 25.16 8.62 -12.33
C ARG A 693 24.46 8.92 -11.01
N VAL A 694 25.25 9.27 -10.01
CA VAL A 694 24.72 9.70 -8.72
C VAL A 694 24.28 11.16 -8.84
N GLU A 695 23.01 11.41 -8.56
CA GLU A 695 22.41 12.75 -8.60
C GLU A 695 21.97 13.16 -7.21
N GLU A 696 22.16 14.42 -6.86
CA GLU A 696 21.71 15.03 -5.62
C GLU A 696 20.67 16.10 -5.87
N GLN A 697 19.58 16.04 -5.14
CA GLN A 697 18.56 17.09 -5.12
C GLN A 697 18.08 17.31 -3.70
N PHE A 698 18.18 18.53 -3.21
CA PHE A 698 17.82 18.88 -1.82
C PHE A 698 18.50 17.96 -0.80
N SER A 699 19.80 17.83 -0.89
CA SER A 699 20.63 16.96 -0.03
C SER A 699 20.18 15.48 0.01
N THR A 700 19.46 15.03 -1.00
CA THR A 700 19.01 13.66 -1.14
C THR A 700 19.57 13.06 -2.42
N VAL A 701 20.15 11.87 -2.30
CA VAL A 701 20.87 11.18 -3.36
C VAL A 701 20.01 10.14 -4.03
N THR A 702 20.04 10.08 -5.35
CA THR A 702 19.38 9.07 -6.19
C THR A 702 20.33 8.64 -7.32
N LEU A 703 20.09 7.47 -7.91
CA LEU A 703 20.90 6.93 -9.00
C LEU A 703 20.14 7.00 -10.33
N THR A 704 20.65 7.77 -11.30
CA THR A 704 20.14 7.75 -12.67
C THR A 704 20.79 6.61 -13.44
N VAL A 705 20.02 5.55 -13.73
CA VAL A 705 20.53 4.32 -14.34
C VAL A 705 20.93 4.53 -15.80
N ARG A 706 22.12 4.06 -16.18
CA ARG A 706 22.61 3.97 -17.55
C ARG A 706 22.69 2.55 -18.07
N GLU A 707 23.13 1.63 -17.21
CA GLU A 707 23.25 0.22 -17.54
C GLU A 707 22.72 -0.62 -16.39
N LEU A 708 22.02 -1.71 -16.74
CA LEU A 708 21.48 -2.67 -15.79
C LEU A 708 21.76 -4.08 -16.32
N LYS A 709 22.33 -4.93 -15.47
CA LYS A 709 22.62 -6.33 -15.78
C LYS A 709 22.03 -7.21 -14.68
N LEU A 710 21.38 -8.28 -15.05
CA LEU A 710 20.96 -9.30 -14.11
C LEU A 710 22.20 -10.02 -13.57
N LEU A 711 22.31 -10.15 -12.25
CA LEU A 711 23.34 -10.92 -11.60
C LEU A 711 22.93 -12.39 -11.60
N ALA A 712 23.29 -13.12 -12.66
CA ALA A 712 23.00 -14.54 -12.78
C ALA A 712 24.27 -15.37 -12.50
N SER A 713 24.17 -16.40 -11.67
CA SER A 713 25.17 -17.46 -11.66
C SER A 713 24.70 -18.58 -12.57
N ARG A 714 25.63 -19.23 -13.31
CA ARG A 714 25.28 -20.40 -14.13
C ARG A 714 24.66 -21.55 -13.31
N GLU A 715 24.99 -21.63 -12.02
CA GLU A 715 24.48 -22.65 -11.09
C GLU A 715 23.18 -22.23 -10.38
N VAL A 716 22.93 -20.92 -10.22
CA VAL A 716 21.74 -20.38 -9.55
C VAL A 716 20.68 -19.97 -10.59
N GLY A 717 21.09 -19.60 -11.81
CA GLY A 717 20.19 -19.20 -12.90
C GLY A 717 19.25 -20.31 -13.36
N ASP A 718 19.76 -21.56 -13.47
CA ASP A 718 18.93 -22.72 -13.81
C ASP A 718 17.96 -23.10 -12.67
N GLN A 719 18.33 -22.84 -11.41
CA GLN A 719 17.46 -23.11 -10.26
C GLN A 719 16.42 -22.01 -10.04
N PHE A 720 16.71 -20.73 -10.36
CA PHE A 720 15.73 -19.66 -10.29
C PHE A 720 14.73 -19.67 -11.47
N GLN A 721 15.12 -20.16 -12.65
CA GLN A 721 14.16 -20.46 -13.73
C GLN A 721 13.19 -21.57 -13.33
N THR A 722 13.64 -22.55 -12.52
CA THR A 722 12.79 -23.61 -11.97
C THR A 722 11.82 -23.09 -10.89
N ILE A 723 12.16 -22.00 -10.20
CA ILE A 723 11.27 -21.37 -9.17
C ILE A 723 10.08 -20.63 -9.85
N GLU A 724 10.27 -20.04 -11.03
CA GLU A 724 9.12 -19.53 -11.82
C GLU A 724 8.18 -20.66 -12.29
N GLU A 725 8.67 -21.87 -12.43
CA GLU A 725 7.85 -23.06 -12.74
C GLU A 725 7.13 -23.65 -11.51
N VAL A 726 7.66 -23.44 -10.30
CA VAL A 726 7.09 -23.99 -9.04
C VAL A 726 6.10 -23.01 -8.40
N VAL A 727 6.16 -21.70 -8.72
CA VAL A 727 5.29 -20.64 -8.19
C VAL A 727 4.14 -20.29 -9.16
N GLY A 728 4.04 -21.01 -10.29
CA GLY A 728 2.94 -20.88 -11.28
C GLY A 728 1.67 -21.57 -10.85
#